data_3518bfeb240c41fd7c19dca708823099
#
_entry.id   3518bfeb240c41fd7c19dca708823099
#
_cell.length_a   1.000
_cell.length_b   1.000
_cell.length_c   1.000
_cell.angle_alpha   90.00
_cell.angle_beta   90.00
_cell.angle_gamma   90.00
#
_symmetry.space_group_name_H-M   'P 1'
#
loop_
_entity.id
_entity.type
_entity.pdbx_description
1 polymer ?
#
loop_
_entity_poly.entity_id
_entity_poly.type
_entity_poly.pdbx_seq_one_letter_code
_entity_poly.pdbx_strand_id
1 'polypeptide(L)'
;MNSSFWIKKLPLSQLLLVICCCCFANDNVLQQARNFQKEGKYDQAISAYRAFISEPNGEEDIEDKEVAAYTDALVQLMNSYQSKGEPEACIYALQNLYTESPLLQTILLRDYNSVMGYALSRTEKMEEAQEATLKVFTLPLYHATPERYFRDYAYAAAVFYSNPDYQKEVMSWCEKALEQAELSRNASGKQWVTAMLGSLYKRNGRLNKALELFQESKEEAQSRNDDLGVLNSLHAMIDLFLYWDVPEYADIYASEAIGVEKNMKSRNPMVSAQTYINKGRALQQLEKTDSLPFYIDKARGLCESLPYNSGMVDLDLLEGIYLTNKGGDSSHLGIEKLLHVTRQGTAASRAKAYHQLAQTYLQEGQSEMAELMLDNMYSLLTQGDFPVYIHIDYEPILSHYMKTNNRSKAEKYTMMMIQEHQALTEKRLNYNLVEAIVTHQMQQKRQELEILKLRQANQRLWFIILTVLSLVIISAAVAFILYQKKRHKIRMRQADAKLSSLMQKLNQSYAEKAIIAQEIGEIMNSRESRQKLESLTPSVLQKSGETKFRQRFELMYPLFLPRLREKVPSITRREELLSMLIVLKQDNKEIAELLAIAPRSVLMLRHRFRAKIGMTTENSLEDFISELLESPDDKM
;
A
#
# COMPACT_ATOMS: atom_id res chain seq x y z
N MET A 1 -44.64 -45.94 -0.07
CA MET A 1 -45.61 -45.74 1.04
C MET A 1 -44.94 -44.82 2.06
N ASN A 2 -45.39 -43.60 1.99
CA ASN A 2 -45.61 -42.63 3.06
C ASN A 2 -44.47 -42.27 4.03
N SER A 3 -43.62 -41.35 3.59
CA SER A 3 -42.81 -40.49 4.47
C SER A 3 -43.39 -39.10 4.72
N SER A 4 -44.58 -38.77 4.13
CA SER A 4 -45.20 -37.44 4.23
C SER A 4 -46.19 -37.26 5.42
N PHE A 5 -46.27 -38.22 6.37
CA PHE A 5 -47.29 -38.18 7.42
C PHE A 5 -46.82 -37.65 8.79
N TRP A 6 -45.53 -37.44 8.99
CA TRP A 6 -44.99 -37.05 10.30
C TRP A 6 -44.75 -35.54 10.48
N ILE A 7 -44.70 -34.77 9.38
CA ILE A 7 -44.39 -33.33 9.46
C ILE A 7 -45.59 -32.48 9.91
N LYS A 8 -46.83 -33.00 9.85
CA LYS A 8 -48.05 -32.23 10.22
C LYS A 8 -48.38 -32.19 11.70
N LYS A 9 -47.56 -32.69 12.60
CA LYS A 9 -47.86 -32.74 14.06
C LYS A 9 -46.72 -32.21 14.97
N LEU A 10 -45.70 -31.57 14.44
CA LEU A 10 -44.72 -30.89 15.30
C LEU A 10 -45.28 -29.53 15.73
N PRO A 11 -45.22 -29.18 17.02
CA PRO A 11 -45.60 -27.85 17.49
C PRO A 11 -44.68 -26.80 16.86
N LEU A 12 -45.25 -25.62 16.58
CA LEU A 12 -44.57 -24.50 15.91
C LEU A 12 -43.18 -24.18 16.51
N SER A 13 -43.00 -24.41 17.82
CA SER A 13 -41.75 -24.24 18.57
C SER A 13 -40.68 -25.26 18.20
N GLN A 14 -41.06 -26.51 17.84
CA GLN A 14 -40.13 -27.52 17.40
C GLN A 14 -39.77 -27.39 15.91
N LEU A 15 -40.73 -26.88 15.11
CA LEU A 15 -40.43 -26.52 13.71
C LEU A 15 -39.47 -25.32 13.62
N LEU A 16 -39.65 -24.31 14.48
CA LEU A 16 -38.72 -23.17 14.64
C LEU A 16 -37.33 -23.62 15.14
N LEU A 17 -37.29 -24.62 16.02
CA LEU A 17 -36.00 -25.16 16.54
C LEU A 17 -35.25 -25.94 15.44
N VAL A 18 -35.95 -26.71 14.61
CA VAL A 18 -35.34 -27.44 13.48
C VAL A 18 -34.86 -26.49 12.40
N ILE A 19 -35.65 -25.44 12.07
CA ILE A 19 -35.24 -24.40 11.13
C ILE A 19 -34.04 -23.59 11.67
N CYS A 20 -34.06 -23.22 12.95
CA CYS A 20 -32.92 -22.57 13.61
C CYS A 20 -31.67 -23.47 13.60
N CYS A 21 -31.79 -24.77 13.89
CA CYS A 21 -30.67 -25.70 13.86
C CYS A 21 -30.06 -25.88 12.47
N CYS A 22 -30.90 -25.90 11.41
CA CYS A 22 -30.39 -25.99 10.03
C CYS A 22 -29.68 -24.70 9.59
N CYS A 23 -30.22 -23.51 9.92
CA CYS A 23 -29.54 -22.23 9.62
C CYS A 23 -28.20 -22.10 10.39
N PHE A 24 -28.13 -22.51 11.66
CA PHE A 24 -26.88 -22.53 12.41
C PHE A 24 -25.87 -23.55 11.89
N ALA A 25 -26.32 -24.67 11.33
CA ALA A 25 -25.46 -25.68 10.72
C ALA A 25 -24.81 -25.15 9.44
N ASN A 26 -25.58 -24.47 8.58
CA ASN A 26 -25.11 -23.93 7.29
C ASN A 26 -24.13 -22.74 7.48
N ASP A 27 -24.43 -21.81 8.39
CA ASP A 27 -23.49 -20.71 8.73
C ASP A 27 -22.15 -21.26 9.27
N ASN A 28 -22.17 -22.40 9.96
CA ASN A 28 -20.98 -23.04 10.50
C ASN A 28 -20.12 -23.67 9.37
N VAL A 29 -20.74 -24.35 8.40
CA VAL A 29 -20.05 -24.94 7.24
C VAL A 29 -19.34 -23.87 6.41
N LEU A 30 -20.03 -22.76 6.09
CA LEU A 30 -19.47 -21.65 5.35
C LEU A 30 -18.31 -20.98 6.09
N GLN A 31 -18.43 -20.82 7.42
CA GLN A 31 -17.35 -20.26 8.25
C GLN A 31 -16.14 -21.20 8.31
N GLN A 32 -16.35 -22.51 8.40
CA GLN A 32 -15.26 -23.50 8.33
C GLN A 32 -14.57 -23.47 6.97
N ALA A 33 -15.31 -23.40 5.87
CA ALA A 33 -14.75 -23.29 4.53
C ALA A 33 -13.83 -22.06 4.39
N ARG A 34 -14.28 -20.90 4.89
CA ARG A 34 -13.47 -19.66 4.91
C ARG A 34 -12.20 -19.80 5.76
N ASN A 35 -12.27 -20.53 6.89
CA ASN A 35 -11.11 -20.79 7.74
C ASN A 35 -10.10 -21.69 7.03
N PHE A 36 -10.54 -22.78 6.40
CA PHE A 36 -9.67 -23.65 5.60
C PHE A 36 -8.98 -22.89 4.47
N GLN A 37 -9.70 -22.01 3.79
CA GLN A 37 -9.13 -21.18 2.73
C GLN A 37 -8.06 -20.22 3.27
N LYS A 38 -8.29 -19.57 4.42
CA LYS A 38 -7.30 -18.70 5.08
C LYS A 38 -6.05 -19.47 5.53
N GLU A 39 -6.19 -20.73 5.91
CA GLU A 39 -5.09 -21.62 6.28
C GLU A 39 -4.37 -22.24 5.08
N GLY A 40 -4.79 -21.93 3.84
CA GLY A 40 -4.23 -22.53 2.62
C GLY A 40 -4.65 -23.99 2.39
N LYS A 41 -5.62 -24.51 3.14
CA LYS A 41 -6.16 -25.87 3.02
C LYS A 41 -7.26 -25.90 1.95
N TYR A 42 -6.87 -25.65 0.70
CA TYR A 42 -7.83 -25.42 -0.38
C TYR A 42 -8.72 -26.63 -0.69
N ASP A 43 -8.23 -27.87 -0.58
CA ASP A 43 -9.05 -29.07 -0.82
C ASP A 43 -10.21 -29.18 0.18
N GLN A 44 -9.94 -28.89 1.44
CA GLN A 44 -10.96 -28.87 2.48
C GLN A 44 -11.95 -27.72 2.29
N ALA A 45 -11.45 -26.54 1.89
CA ALA A 45 -12.29 -25.39 1.57
C ALA A 45 -13.22 -25.72 0.38
N ILE A 46 -12.68 -26.25 -0.71
CA ILE A 46 -13.44 -26.67 -1.90
C ILE A 46 -14.55 -27.67 -1.54
N SER A 47 -14.22 -28.70 -0.76
CA SER A 47 -15.19 -29.70 -0.34
C SER A 47 -16.33 -29.08 0.49
N ALA A 48 -16.00 -28.18 1.41
CA ALA A 48 -16.97 -27.52 2.26
C ALA A 48 -17.85 -26.52 1.48
N TYR A 49 -17.28 -25.73 0.55
CA TYR A 49 -18.07 -24.86 -0.32
C TYR A 49 -19.00 -25.63 -1.23
N ARG A 50 -18.54 -26.73 -1.82
CA ARG A 50 -19.38 -27.60 -2.65
C ARG A 50 -20.56 -28.17 -1.86
N ALA A 51 -20.29 -28.72 -0.67
CA ALA A 51 -21.32 -29.27 0.21
C ALA A 51 -22.39 -28.20 0.53
N PHE A 52 -21.94 -26.98 0.90
CA PHE A 52 -22.84 -25.85 1.18
C PHE A 52 -23.75 -25.50 -0.01
N ILE A 53 -23.19 -25.46 -1.24
CA ILE A 53 -23.94 -25.08 -2.45
C ILE A 53 -24.90 -26.21 -2.89
N SER A 54 -24.56 -27.47 -2.66
CA SER A 54 -25.37 -28.64 -3.05
C SER A 54 -26.53 -28.92 -2.10
N GLU A 55 -26.51 -28.41 -0.87
CA GLU A 55 -27.60 -28.61 0.08
C GLU A 55 -28.83 -27.80 -0.32
N PRO A 56 -29.97 -28.45 -0.63
CA PRO A 56 -31.18 -27.72 -1.01
C PRO A 56 -31.89 -27.15 0.22
N ASN A 57 -31.75 -25.85 0.45
CA ASN A 57 -32.71 -25.15 1.28
C ASN A 57 -34.00 -24.92 0.47
N GLY A 58 -35.17 -25.14 1.08
CA GLY A 58 -36.47 -25.21 0.45
C GLY A 58 -36.79 -24.06 -0.52
N GLU A 59 -37.32 -24.42 -1.67
CA GLU A 59 -37.36 -23.70 -2.93
C GLU A 59 -38.24 -22.45 -3.03
N GLU A 60 -39.04 -22.06 -2.04
CA GLU A 60 -40.08 -21.03 -2.24
C GLU A 60 -39.90 -19.69 -1.55
N ASP A 61 -39.02 -19.57 -0.55
CA ASP A 61 -38.78 -18.29 0.18
C ASP A 61 -37.33 -18.17 0.65
N ILE A 62 -36.38 -18.00 -0.31
CA ILE A 62 -34.99 -17.76 0.05
C ILE A 62 -34.78 -16.30 0.46
N GLU A 63 -34.20 -16.06 1.63
CA GLU A 63 -33.92 -14.72 2.14
C GLU A 63 -32.69 -14.09 1.47
N ASP A 64 -32.66 -12.75 1.41
CA ASP A 64 -31.52 -11.98 0.84
C ASP A 64 -30.17 -12.41 1.43
N LYS A 65 -30.13 -12.71 2.73
CA LYS A 65 -28.91 -13.15 3.44
C LYS A 65 -28.42 -14.50 2.95
N GLU A 66 -29.32 -15.43 2.65
CA GLU A 66 -28.99 -16.75 2.12
C GLU A 66 -28.50 -16.66 0.68
N VAL A 67 -29.17 -15.86 -0.15
CA VAL A 67 -28.71 -15.59 -1.54
C VAL A 67 -27.29 -15.01 -1.52
N ALA A 68 -27.00 -14.08 -0.63
CA ALA A 68 -25.65 -13.52 -0.48
C ALA A 68 -24.64 -14.59 -0.05
N ALA A 69 -25.01 -15.51 0.87
CA ALA A 69 -24.14 -16.58 1.33
C ALA A 69 -23.82 -17.60 0.21
N TYR A 70 -24.81 -18.02 -0.59
CA TYR A 70 -24.60 -18.90 -1.74
C TYR A 70 -23.75 -18.24 -2.83
N THR A 71 -23.99 -16.96 -3.09
CA THR A 71 -23.20 -16.19 -4.04
C THR A 71 -21.74 -16.07 -3.61
N ASP A 72 -21.51 -15.77 -2.34
CA ASP A 72 -20.14 -15.74 -1.78
C ASP A 72 -19.48 -17.12 -1.86
N ALA A 73 -20.19 -18.19 -1.49
CA ALA A 73 -19.67 -19.55 -1.58
C ALA A 73 -19.24 -19.93 -3.01
N LEU A 74 -20.00 -19.57 -4.05
CA LEU A 74 -19.63 -19.76 -5.45
C LEU A 74 -18.32 -19.05 -5.81
N VAL A 75 -18.21 -17.78 -5.41
CA VAL A 75 -16.99 -16.97 -5.66
C VAL A 75 -15.78 -17.56 -4.93
N GLN A 76 -15.94 -17.94 -3.66
CA GLN A 76 -14.84 -18.48 -2.87
C GLN A 76 -14.44 -19.90 -3.32
N LEU A 77 -15.38 -20.69 -3.83
CA LEU A 77 -15.10 -21.97 -4.47
C LEU A 77 -14.17 -21.77 -5.68
N MET A 78 -14.53 -20.86 -6.57
CA MET A 78 -13.72 -20.51 -7.75
C MET A 78 -12.34 -20.00 -7.33
N ASN A 79 -12.27 -19.08 -6.35
CA ASN A 79 -11.01 -18.55 -5.84
C ASN A 79 -10.10 -19.63 -5.25
N SER A 80 -10.68 -20.65 -4.58
CA SER A 80 -9.93 -21.77 -4.02
C SER A 80 -9.30 -22.64 -5.13
N TYR A 81 -10.02 -22.92 -6.21
CA TYR A 81 -9.46 -23.61 -7.36
C TYR A 81 -8.37 -22.79 -8.08
N GLN A 82 -8.59 -21.49 -8.23
CA GLN A 82 -7.58 -20.60 -8.80
C GLN A 82 -6.30 -20.57 -7.97
N SER A 83 -6.43 -20.54 -6.64
CA SER A 83 -5.28 -20.58 -5.71
C SER A 83 -4.50 -21.89 -5.80
N LYS A 84 -5.15 -23.00 -6.21
CA LYS A 84 -4.50 -24.27 -6.50
C LYS A 84 -3.90 -24.33 -7.92
N GLY A 85 -4.27 -23.41 -8.81
CA GLY A 85 -3.87 -23.48 -10.22
C GLY A 85 -4.62 -24.56 -11.02
N GLU A 86 -5.86 -24.88 -10.63
CA GLU A 86 -6.70 -25.93 -11.24
C GLU A 86 -7.96 -25.33 -11.90
N PRO A 87 -7.85 -24.50 -12.95
CA PRO A 87 -9.00 -23.84 -13.56
C PRO A 87 -9.97 -24.80 -14.26
N GLU A 88 -9.47 -25.86 -14.89
CA GLU A 88 -10.32 -26.88 -15.54
C GLU A 88 -11.15 -27.66 -14.53
N ALA A 89 -10.54 -27.99 -13.37
CA ALA A 89 -11.25 -28.66 -12.28
C ALA A 89 -12.35 -27.75 -11.69
N CYS A 90 -12.11 -26.43 -11.66
CA CYS A 90 -13.11 -25.43 -11.28
C CYS A 90 -14.34 -25.48 -12.22
N ILE A 91 -14.11 -25.45 -13.53
CA ILE A 91 -15.19 -25.50 -14.53
C ILE A 91 -16.02 -26.77 -14.35
N TYR A 92 -15.36 -27.92 -14.24
CA TYR A 92 -16.04 -29.19 -14.03
C TYR A 92 -16.87 -29.20 -12.73
N ALA A 93 -16.31 -28.66 -11.65
CA ALA A 93 -17.03 -28.57 -10.37
C ALA A 93 -18.27 -27.66 -10.47
N LEU A 94 -18.16 -26.51 -11.14
CA LEU A 94 -19.28 -25.60 -11.37
C LEU A 94 -20.38 -26.23 -12.24
N GLN A 95 -20.01 -26.99 -13.29
CA GLN A 95 -20.95 -27.71 -14.14
C GLN A 95 -21.72 -28.78 -13.35
N ASN A 96 -21.05 -29.55 -12.50
CA ASN A 96 -21.69 -30.54 -11.63
C ASN A 96 -22.65 -29.86 -10.64
N LEU A 97 -22.21 -28.80 -9.98
CA LEU A 97 -23.06 -28.03 -9.07
C LEU A 97 -24.31 -27.46 -9.77
N TYR A 98 -24.16 -27.00 -11.01
CA TYR A 98 -25.29 -26.52 -11.80
C TYR A 98 -26.33 -27.62 -12.00
N THR A 99 -25.92 -28.88 -12.23
CA THR A 99 -26.85 -30.02 -12.37
C THR A 99 -27.46 -30.49 -11.04
N GLU A 100 -26.74 -30.31 -9.95
CA GLU A 100 -27.14 -30.77 -8.62
C GLU A 100 -28.00 -29.74 -7.85
N SER A 101 -27.84 -28.43 -8.12
CA SER A 101 -28.50 -27.35 -7.36
C SER A 101 -29.59 -26.64 -8.21
N PRO A 102 -30.88 -26.80 -7.89
CA PRO A 102 -31.95 -26.05 -8.53
C PRO A 102 -31.82 -24.54 -8.41
N LEU A 103 -31.23 -24.04 -7.31
CA LEU A 103 -31.00 -22.60 -7.09
C LEU A 103 -30.09 -22.01 -8.16
N LEU A 104 -29.05 -22.74 -8.61
CA LEU A 104 -28.15 -22.29 -9.68
C LEU A 104 -28.83 -22.26 -11.06
N GLN A 105 -29.90 -23.00 -11.21
CA GLN A 105 -30.70 -23.02 -12.47
C GLN A 105 -31.80 -21.95 -12.49
N THR A 106 -32.10 -21.33 -11.35
CA THR A 106 -33.19 -20.36 -11.16
C THR A 106 -32.69 -19.04 -10.59
N ILE A 107 -32.77 -18.84 -9.29
CA ILE A 107 -32.49 -17.58 -8.59
C ILE A 107 -31.04 -17.13 -8.77
N LEU A 108 -30.09 -18.07 -8.74
CA LEU A 108 -28.65 -17.83 -8.86
C LEU A 108 -28.09 -18.05 -10.28
N LEU A 109 -28.96 -18.22 -11.30
CA LEU A 109 -28.53 -18.48 -12.67
C LEU A 109 -27.60 -17.37 -13.22
N ARG A 110 -27.90 -16.12 -12.87
CA ARG A 110 -27.08 -14.98 -13.27
C ARG A 110 -25.71 -15.03 -12.59
N ASP A 111 -25.65 -15.33 -11.28
CA ASP A 111 -24.40 -15.45 -10.51
C ASP A 111 -23.55 -16.61 -11.01
N TYR A 112 -24.20 -17.75 -11.30
CA TYR A 112 -23.53 -18.89 -11.91
C TYR A 112 -22.87 -18.53 -13.24
N ASN A 113 -23.58 -17.86 -14.16
CA ASN A 113 -23.01 -17.44 -15.44
C ASN A 113 -21.88 -16.41 -15.26
N SER A 114 -21.99 -15.50 -14.30
CA SER A 114 -20.95 -14.53 -13.97
C SER A 114 -19.66 -15.22 -13.50
N VAL A 115 -19.77 -16.16 -12.57
CA VAL A 115 -18.63 -16.93 -12.04
C VAL A 115 -18.08 -17.89 -13.10
N MET A 116 -18.94 -18.58 -13.85
CA MET A 116 -18.54 -19.51 -14.91
C MET A 116 -17.80 -18.77 -16.04
N GLY A 117 -18.31 -17.64 -16.50
CA GLY A 117 -17.65 -16.83 -17.53
C GLY A 117 -16.25 -16.41 -17.11
N TYR A 118 -16.10 -15.95 -15.88
CA TYR A 118 -14.77 -15.59 -15.36
C TYR A 118 -13.85 -16.83 -15.17
N ALA A 119 -14.39 -17.98 -14.72
CA ALA A 119 -13.60 -19.20 -14.60
C ALA A 119 -13.12 -19.72 -15.97
N LEU A 120 -14.00 -19.72 -16.99
CA LEU A 120 -13.67 -20.09 -18.36
C LEU A 120 -12.60 -19.19 -18.98
N SER A 121 -12.60 -17.88 -18.67
CA SER A 121 -11.60 -16.95 -19.17
C SER A 121 -10.17 -17.24 -18.66
N ARG A 122 -10.02 -18.09 -17.65
CA ARG A 122 -8.73 -18.55 -17.11
C ARG A 122 -8.21 -19.80 -17.80
N THR A 123 -8.92 -20.28 -18.81
CA THR A 123 -8.57 -21.41 -19.66
C THR A 123 -8.51 -20.97 -21.13
N GLU A 124 -8.28 -21.90 -22.03
CA GLU A 124 -8.29 -21.61 -23.50
C GLU A 124 -9.70 -21.43 -24.08
N LYS A 125 -10.77 -21.49 -23.26
CA LYS A 125 -12.19 -21.44 -23.69
C LYS A 125 -12.74 -20.01 -23.68
N MET A 126 -12.06 -19.08 -24.35
CA MET A 126 -12.42 -17.66 -24.31
C MET A 126 -13.80 -17.37 -24.95
N GLU A 127 -14.18 -18.05 -26.04
CA GLU A 127 -15.47 -17.84 -26.66
C GLU A 127 -16.64 -18.25 -25.76
N GLU A 128 -16.52 -19.41 -25.08
CA GLU A 128 -17.49 -19.86 -24.08
C GLU A 128 -17.55 -18.89 -22.87
N ALA A 129 -16.41 -18.33 -22.48
CA ALA A 129 -16.34 -17.34 -21.40
C ALA A 129 -17.11 -16.07 -21.76
N GLN A 130 -16.92 -15.56 -22.97
CA GLN A 130 -17.61 -14.37 -23.47
C GLN A 130 -19.10 -14.60 -23.59
N GLU A 131 -19.53 -15.76 -24.14
CA GLU A 131 -20.94 -16.11 -24.23
C GLU A 131 -21.62 -16.17 -22.85
N ALA A 132 -21.02 -16.88 -21.88
CA ALA A 132 -21.54 -16.96 -20.53
C ALA A 132 -21.63 -15.58 -19.87
N THR A 133 -20.64 -14.73 -20.09
CA THR A 133 -20.59 -13.37 -19.55
C THR A 133 -21.68 -12.47 -20.15
N LEU A 134 -21.93 -12.54 -21.45
CA LEU A 134 -22.99 -11.73 -22.09
C LEU A 134 -24.39 -12.16 -21.63
N LYS A 135 -24.60 -13.46 -21.36
CA LYS A 135 -25.84 -13.95 -20.75
C LYS A 135 -26.17 -13.28 -19.42
N VAL A 136 -25.15 -12.91 -18.62
CA VAL A 136 -25.35 -12.22 -17.35
C VAL A 136 -26.25 -11.00 -17.49
N PHE A 137 -26.05 -10.20 -18.54
CA PHE A 137 -26.81 -8.96 -18.74
C PHE A 137 -28.22 -9.16 -19.33
N THR A 138 -28.55 -10.37 -19.76
CA THR A 138 -29.88 -10.74 -20.25
C THR A 138 -30.73 -11.43 -19.17
N LEU A 139 -30.10 -11.90 -18.09
CA LEU A 139 -30.79 -12.62 -17.02
C LEU A 139 -31.24 -11.66 -15.90
N PRO A 140 -32.41 -11.94 -15.26
CA PRO A 140 -32.85 -11.17 -14.12
C PRO A 140 -31.86 -11.32 -12.94
N LEU A 141 -31.69 -10.26 -12.17
CA LEU A 141 -30.96 -10.30 -10.90
C LEU A 141 -31.95 -10.25 -9.75
N TYR A 142 -32.25 -11.41 -9.20
CA TYR A 142 -33.07 -11.54 -7.99
C TYR A 142 -32.25 -11.08 -6.78
N HIS A 143 -32.85 -10.41 -5.80
CA HIS A 143 -32.17 -9.93 -4.58
C HIS A 143 -30.91 -9.10 -4.91
N ALA A 144 -31.09 -8.06 -5.72
CA ALA A 144 -30.00 -7.23 -6.24
C ALA A 144 -29.26 -6.51 -5.10
N THR A 145 -27.94 -6.69 -5.04
CA THR A 145 -27.04 -5.97 -4.12
C THR A 145 -25.87 -5.32 -4.87
N PRO A 146 -25.26 -4.27 -4.32
CA PRO A 146 -24.08 -3.65 -4.92
C PRO A 146 -22.94 -4.65 -5.16
N GLU A 147 -22.72 -5.63 -4.27
CA GLU A 147 -21.69 -6.66 -4.42
C GLU A 147 -21.92 -7.53 -5.64
N ARG A 148 -23.16 -7.90 -5.91
CA ARG A 148 -23.52 -8.74 -7.06
C ARG A 148 -23.37 -7.96 -8.36
N TYR A 149 -23.82 -6.71 -8.41
CA TYR A 149 -23.58 -5.82 -9.56
C TYR A 149 -22.08 -5.55 -9.77
N PHE A 150 -21.34 -5.30 -8.69
CA PHE A 150 -19.88 -5.16 -8.76
C PHE A 150 -19.25 -6.36 -9.47
N ARG A 151 -19.57 -7.58 -9.03
CA ARG A 151 -19.02 -8.80 -9.61
C ARG A 151 -19.36 -8.93 -11.08
N ASP A 152 -20.62 -8.72 -11.46
CA ASP A 152 -21.07 -8.85 -12.83
C ASP A 152 -20.29 -7.91 -13.77
N TYR A 153 -20.15 -6.65 -13.39
CA TYR A 153 -19.39 -5.68 -14.18
C TYR A 153 -17.88 -5.95 -14.14
N ALA A 154 -17.32 -6.28 -12.99
CA ALA A 154 -15.88 -6.52 -12.84
C ALA A 154 -15.43 -7.77 -13.61
N TYR A 155 -16.23 -8.86 -13.56
CA TYR A 155 -15.94 -10.08 -14.31
C TYR A 155 -16.13 -9.88 -15.80
N ALA A 156 -17.17 -9.17 -16.22
CA ALA A 156 -17.36 -8.82 -17.63
C ALA A 156 -16.16 -8.00 -18.16
N ALA A 157 -15.76 -6.99 -17.42
CA ALA A 157 -14.58 -6.21 -17.78
C ALA A 157 -13.32 -7.09 -17.90
N ALA A 158 -13.12 -8.03 -16.98
CA ALA A 158 -11.96 -8.93 -17.00
C ALA A 158 -12.00 -9.93 -18.17
N VAL A 159 -13.16 -10.52 -18.47
CA VAL A 159 -13.33 -11.47 -19.57
C VAL A 159 -13.10 -10.82 -20.94
N PHE A 160 -13.59 -9.61 -21.12
CA PHE A 160 -13.47 -8.87 -22.38
C PHE A 160 -12.25 -7.93 -22.42
N TYR A 161 -11.41 -7.94 -21.37
CA TYR A 161 -10.28 -7.02 -21.22
C TYR A 161 -9.36 -6.95 -22.44
N SER A 162 -9.11 -8.08 -23.08
CA SER A 162 -8.24 -8.21 -24.25
C SER A 162 -8.97 -8.14 -25.59
N ASN A 163 -10.32 -8.05 -25.59
CA ASN A 163 -11.10 -8.01 -26.81
C ASN A 163 -11.17 -6.56 -27.35
N PRO A 164 -10.62 -6.27 -28.53
CA PRO A 164 -10.56 -4.91 -29.08
C PRO A 164 -11.94 -4.34 -29.41
N ASP A 165 -12.89 -5.20 -29.81
CA ASP A 165 -14.23 -4.79 -30.21
C ASP A 165 -15.07 -4.29 -29.03
N TYR A 166 -14.71 -4.66 -27.80
CA TYR A 166 -15.42 -4.32 -26.56
C TYR A 166 -14.72 -3.27 -25.68
N GLN A 167 -13.73 -2.57 -26.18
CA GLN A 167 -12.94 -1.62 -25.36
C GLN A 167 -13.79 -0.54 -24.68
N LYS A 168 -14.81 -0.02 -25.35
CA LYS A 168 -15.71 0.99 -24.78
C LYS A 168 -16.58 0.41 -23.68
N GLU A 169 -17.13 -0.78 -23.93
CA GLU A 169 -17.95 -1.54 -22.98
C GLU A 169 -17.13 -1.90 -21.74
N VAL A 170 -15.90 -2.38 -21.93
CA VAL A 170 -14.98 -2.73 -20.82
C VAL A 170 -14.69 -1.53 -19.95
N MET A 171 -14.42 -0.35 -20.53
CA MET A 171 -14.24 0.87 -19.75
C MET A 171 -15.51 1.23 -18.97
N SER A 172 -16.68 1.17 -19.61
CA SER A 172 -17.96 1.42 -18.96
C SER A 172 -18.26 0.41 -17.85
N TRP A 173 -17.95 -0.88 -18.05
CA TRP A 173 -18.08 -1.89 -16.99
C TRP A 173 -17.13 -1.64 -15.83
N CYS A 174 -15.89 -1.23 -16.08
CA CYS A 174 -14.97 -0.83 -15.01
C CYS A 174 -15.52 0.37 -14.19
N GLU A 175 -16.03 1.41 -14.85
CA GLU A 175 -16.61 2.57 -14.18
C GLU A 175 -17.83 2.18 -13.33
N LYS A 176 -18.74 1.36 -13.86
CA LYS A 176 -19.88 0.83 -13.10
C LYS A 176 -19.45 -0.08 -11.94
N ALA A 177 -18.44 -0.92 -12.16
CA ALA A 177 -17.90 -1.75 -11.08
C ALA A 177 -17.29 -0.90 -9.97
N LEU A 178 -16.58 0.19 -10.28
CA LEU A 178 -16.05 1.12 -9.27
C LEU A 178 -17.16 1.76 -8.44
N GLU A 179 -18.24 2.23 -9.07
CA GLU A 179 -19.41 2.77 -8.39
C GLU A 179 -20.01 1.73 -7.42
N GLN A 180 -20.19 0.50 -7.86
CA GLN A 180 -20.76 -0.57 -7.03
C GLN A 180 -19.79 -1.00 -5.91
N ALA A 181 -18.47 -0.96 -6.16
CA ALA A 181 -17.47 -1.23 -5.12
C ALA A 181 -17.50 -0.18 -4.00
N GLU A 182 -17.77 1.08 -4.33
CA GLU A 182 -17.95 2.15 -3.33
C GLU A 182 -19.22 1.94 -2.51
N LEU A 183 -20.34 1.65 -3.15
CA LEU A 183 -21.62 1.38 -2.47
C LEU A 183 -21.54 0.18 -1.52
N SER A 184 -20.81 -0.86 -1.92
CA SER A 184 -20.61 -2.08 -1.11
C SER A 184 -19.45 -1.99 -0.12
N ARG A 185 -18.67 -0.91 -0.15
CA ARG A 185 -17.42 -0.77 0.62
C ARG A 185 -16.41 -1.88 0.34
N ASN A 186 -16.40 -2.39 -0.88
CA ASN A 186 -15.48 -3.44 -1.33
C ASN A 186 -14.14 -2.83 -1.76
N ALA A 187 -13.29 -2.54 -0.80
CA ALA A 187 -12.01 -1.89 -1.04
C ALA A 187 -11.06 -2.71 -1.94
N SER A 188 -11.00 -4.03 -1.75
CA SER A 188 -10.17 -4.92 -2.57
C SER A 188 -10.67 -5.00 -4.01
N GLY A 189 -12.01 -5.07 -4.19
CA GLY A 189 -12.64 -5.05 -5.50
C GLY A 189 -12.42 -3.71 -6.22
N LYS A 190 -12.58 -2.59 -5.51
CA LYS A 190 -12.28 -1.26 -6.03
C LYS A 190 -10.84 -1.19 -6.56
N GLN A 191 -9.88 -1.65 -5.76
CA GLN A 191 -8.47 -1.64 -6.14
C GLN A 191 -8.18 -2.50 -7.37
N TRP A 192 -8.76 -3.69 -7.45
CA TRP A 192 -8.61 -4.57 -8.61
C TRP A 192 -9.13 -3.92 -9.90
N VAL A 193 -10.34 -3.34 -9.86
CA VAL A 193 -10.94 -2.66 -11.02
C VAL A 193 -10.19 -1.38 -11.37
N THR A 194 -9.72 -0.62 -10.38
CA THR A 194 -8.86 0.57 -10.60
C THR A 194 -7.57 0.20 -11.33
N ALA A 195 -6.92 -0.91 -10.95
CA ALA A 195 -5.73 -1.40 -11.64
C ALA A 195 -6.04 -1.79 -13.10
N MET A 196 -7.18 -2.43 -13.34
CA MET A 196 -7.65 -2.81 -14.68
C MET A 196 -7.96 -1.56 -15.52
N LEU A 197 -8.72 -0.60 -15.00
CA LEU A 197 -9.06 0.65 -15.69
C LEU A 197 -7.81 1.50 -15.96
N GLY A 198 -6.89 1.59 -15.01
CA GLY A 198 -5.60 2.25 -15.19
C GLY A 198 -4.78 1.60 -16.31
N SER A 199 -4.78 0.27 -16.40
CA SER A 199 -4.12 -0.46 -17.49
C SER A 199 -4.80 -0.23 -18.85
N LEU A 200 -6.13 -0.06 -18.89
CA LEU A 200 -6.85 0.31 -20.11
C LEU A 200 -6.49 1.75 -20.54
N TYR A 201 -6.43 2.69 -19.61
CA TYR A 201 -5.96 4.05 -19.91
C TYR A 201 -4.51 4.05 -20.41
N LYS A 202 -3.64 3.21 -19.82
CA LYS A 202 -2.26 3.00 -20.31
C LYS A 202 -2.26 2.53 -21.77
N ARG A 203 -3.04 1.50 -22.12
CA ARG A 203 -3.17 0.98 -23.49
C ARG A 203 -3.66 2.03 -24.47
N ASN A 204 -4.60 2.87 -24.04
CA ASN A 204 -5.17 3.95 -24.87
C ASN A 204 -4.32 5.23 -24.88
N GLY A 205 -3.08 5.19 -24.40
CA GLY A 205 -2.17 6.33 -24.35
C GLY A 205 -2.57 7.45 -23.38
N ARG A 206 -3.61 7.23 -22.55
CA ARG A 206 -4.08 8.19 -21.53
C ARG A 206 -3.33 8.00 -20.22
N LEU A 207 -2.04 8.15 -20.30
CA LEU A 207 -1.11 7.76 -19.25
C LEU A 207 -1.25 8.58 -17.97
N ASN A 208 -1.66 9.85 -18.09
CA ASN A 208 -1.95 10.71 -16.93
C ASN A 208 -3.08 10.17 -16.09
N LYS A 209 -4.18 9.76 -16.75
CA LYS A 209 -5.32 9.18 -16.04
C LYS A 209 -4.97 7.85 -15.37
N ALA A 210 -4.11 7.04 -16.01
CA ALA A 210 -3.62 5.82 -15.40
C ALA A 210 -2.79 6.11 -14.13
N LEU A 211 -1.90 7.12 -14.18
CA LEU A 211 -1.08 7.51 -13.03
C LEU A 211 -1.93 8.08 -11.89
N GLU A 212 -2.88 8.97 -12.19
CA GLU A 212 -3.82 9.53 -11.21
C GLU A 212 -4.57 8.42 -10.48
N LEU A 213 -5.16 7.47 -11.22
CA LEU A 213 -5.88 6.34 -10.63
C LEU A 213 -4.98 5.46 -9.72
N PHE A 214 -3.75 5.18 -10.14
CA PHE A 214 -2.83 4.38 -9.32
C PHE A 214 -2.37 5.13 -8.07
N GLN A 215 -2.21 6.45 -8.15
CA GLN A 215 -1.87 7.29 -7.00
C GLN A 215 -3.03 7.34 -6.00
N GLU A 216 -4.26 7.61 -6.45
CA GLU A 216 -5.46 7.59 -5.61
C GLU A 216 -5.64 6.23 -4.93
N SER A 217 -5.47 5.13 -5.69
CA SER A 217 -5.53 3.78 -5.15
C SER A 217 -4.47 3.53 -4.06
N LYS A 218 -3.25 4.05 -4.26
CA LYS A 218 -2.17 3.95 -3.26
C LYS A 218 -2.51 4.73 -1.98
N GLU A 219 -2.97 5.98 -2.12
CA GLU A 219 -3.33 6.83 -0.99
C GLU A 219 -4.50 6.23 -0.19
N GLU A 220 -5.50 5.70 -0.87
CA GLU A 220 -6.62 5.01 -0.24
C GLU A 220 -6.15 3.76 0.53
N ALA A 221 -5.28 2.93 -0.05
CA ALA A 221 -4.69 1.78 0.62
C ALA A 221 -3.84 2.19 1.84
N GLN A 222 -3.06 3.27 1.73
CA GLN A 222 -2.28 3.82 2.85
C GLN A 222 -3.18 4.29 4.00
N SER A 223 -4.30 4.94 3.70
CA SER A 223 -5.25 5.42 4.70
C SER A 223 -5.86 4.29 5.55
N ARG A 224 -5.96 3.09 4.96
CA ARG A 224 -6.47 1.86 5.61
C ARG A 224 -5.39 0.99 6.23
N ASN A 225 -4.10 1.37 6.14
CA ASN A 225 -2.95 0.53 6.49
C ASN A 225 -2.95 -0.81 5.74
N ASP A 226 -3.36 -0.81 4.47
CA ASP A 226 -3.36 -1.95 3.57
C ASP A 226 -2.05 -2.00 2.78
N ASP A 227 -1.01 -2.58 3.38
CA ASP A 227 0.31 -2.69 2.77
C ASP A 227 0.28 -3.43 1.43
N LEU A 228 -0.58 -4.46 1.30
CA LEU A 228 -0.74 -5.22 0.07
C LEU A 228 -1.32 -4.34 -1.05
N GLY A 229 -2.33 -3.54 -0.71
CA GLY A 229 -2.91 -2.57 -1.62
C GLY A 229 -1.91 -1.52 -2.07
N VAL A 230 -1.09 -1.02 -1.16
CA VAL A 230 0.00 -0.09 -1.48
C VAL A 230 0.98 -0.72 -2.46
N LEU A 231 1.41 -1.97 -2.22
CA LEU A 231 2.33 -2.67 -3.13
C LEU A 231 1.72 -2.87 -4.52
N ASN A 232 0.47 -3.28 -4.63
CA ASN A 232 -0.20 -3.47 -5.92
C ASN A 232 -0.27 -2.17 -6.72
N SER A 233 -0.59 -1.05 -6.07
CA SER A 233 -0.60 0.27 -6.70
C SER A 233 0.80 0.71 -7.13
N LEU A 234 1.82 0.49 -6.30
CA LEU A 234 3.22 0.76 -6.64
C LEU A 234 3.70 -0.08 -7.83
N HIS A 235 3.34 -1.37 -7.89
CA HIS A 235 3.66 -2.24 -9.02
C HIS A 235 3.05 -1.72 -10.33
N ALA A 236 1.78 -1.29 -10.29
CA ALA A 236 1.12 -0.70 -11.45
C ALA A 236 1.80 0.60 -11.92
N MET A 237 2.24 1.45 -10.98
CA MET A 237 2.99 2.67 -11.29
C MET A 237 4.39 2.35 -11.87
N ILE A 238 5.10 1.37 -11.30
CA ILE A 238 6.41 0.92 -11.83
C ILE A 238 6.24 0.42 -13.26
N ASP A 239 5.25 -0.44 -13.52
CA ASP A 239 4.97 -0.96 -14.85
C ASP A 239 4.57 0.15 -15.85
N LEU A 240 3.87 1.19 -15.37
CA LEU A 240 3.55 2.36 -16.17
C LEU A 240 4.82 3.14 -16.57
N PHE A 241 5.75 3.37 -15.64
CA PHE A 241 6.99 4.10 -15.92
C PHE A 241 7.95 3.30 -16.79
N LEU A 242 8.05 1.98 -16.58
CA LEU A 242 8.82 1.11 -17.49
C LEU A 242 8.22 1.07 -18.90
N TYR A 243 6.89 1.16 -19.00
CA TYR A 243 6.21 1.27 -20.29
C TYR A 243 6.48 2.60 -20.99
N TRP A 244 6.72 3.67 -20.25
CA TRP A 244 7.06 4.99 -20.77
C TRP A 244 8.53 5.18 -21.11
N ASP A 245 9.35 4.18 -20.83
CA ASP A 245 10.80 4.27 -20.95
C ASP A 245 11.40 5.35 -20.03
N VAL A 246 10.90 5.43 -18.79
CA VAL A 246 11.38 6.35 -17.74
C VAL A 246 11.78 5.54 -16.50
N PRO A 247 12.84 4.72 -16.62
CA PRO A 247 13.22 3.77 -15.59
C PRO A 247 13.69 4.40 -14.29
N GLU A 248 14.10 5.68 -14.28
CA GLU A 248 14.48 6.40 -13.05
C GLU A 248 13.30 6.49 -12.08
N TYR A 249 12.11 6.76 -12.57
CA TYR A 249 10.91 6.80 -11.74
C TYR A 249 10.47 5.41 -11.32
N ALA A 250 10.56 4.42 -12.22
CA ALA A 250 10.32 3.04 -11.88
C ALA A 250 11.24 2.57 -10.74
N ASP A 251 12.51 2.97 -10.75
CA ASP A 251 13.50 2.63 -9.72
C ASP A 251 13.16 3.27 -8.35
N ILE A 252 12.68 4.51 -8.34
CA ILE A 252 12.25 5.20 -7.11
C ILE A 252 11.04 4.48 -6.50
N TYR A 253 10.00 4.19 -7.29
CA TYR A 253 8.81 3.50 -6.78
C TYR A 253 9.09 2.04 -6.42
N ALA A 254 9.99 1.35 -7.13
CA ALA A 254 10.43 0.02 -6.75
C ALA A 254 11.19 0.02 -5.42
N SER A 255 11.98 1.06 -5.14
CA SER A 255 12.65 1.23 -3.84
C SER A 255 11.64 1.51 -2.72
N GLU A 256 10.58 2.29 -2.99
CA GLU A 256 9.46 2.51 -2.07
C GLU A 256 8.75 1.17 -1.78
N ALA A 257 8.44 0.38 -2.83
CA ALA A 257 7.80 -0.93 -2.70
C ALA A 257 8.62 -1.91 -1.85
N ILE A 258 9.95 -1.96 -2.02
CA ILE A 258 10.84 -2.75 -1.16
C ILE A 258 10.77 -2.27 0.30
N GLY A 259 10.65 -0.96 0.52
CA GLY A 259 10.49 -0.39 1.85
C GLY A 259 9.19 -0.85 2.53
N VAL A 260 8.08 -0.85 1.81
CA VAL A 260 6.78 -1.36 2.28
C VAL A 260 6.88 -2.86 2.57
N GLU A 261 7.38 -3.66 1.60
CA GLU A 261 7.52 -5.12 1.73
C GLU A 261 8.30 -5.54 2.98
N LYS A 262 9.42 -4.86 3.26
CA LYS A 262 10.25 -5.16 4.44
C LYS A 262 9.51 -4.96 5.76
N ASN A 263 8.58 -4.02 5.81
CA ASN A 263 7.85 -3.66 7.02
C ASN A 263 6.53 -4.42 7.19
N MET A 264 6.08 -5.18 6.17
CA MET A 264 4.84 -5.95 6.24
C MET A 264 4.91 -7.04 7.31
N LYS A 265 3.83 -7.14 8.09
CA LYS A 265 3.64 -8.21 9.09
C LYS A 265 3.29 -9.55 8.47
N SER A 266 2.51 -9.53 7.40
CA SER A 266 2.10 -10.73 6.64
C SER A 266 2.47 -10.52 5.20
N ARG A 267 3.32 -11.38 4.66
CA ARG A 267 3.83 -11.28 3.28
C ARG A 267 3.08 -12.24 2.37
N ASN A 268 2.76 -11.75 1.19
CA ASN A 268 2.34 -12.60 0.07
C ASN A 268 3.58 -12.89 -0.79
N PRO A 269 4.06 -14.14 -0.87
CA PRO A 269 5.30 -14.46 -1.58
C PRO A 269 5.28 -14.03 -3.05
N MET A 270 4.13 -14.15 -3.72
CA MET A 270 3.98 -13.74 -5.12
C MET A 270 4.15 -12.22 -5.29
N VAL A 271 3.51 -11.42 -4.43
CA VAL A 271 3.60 -9.96 -4.48
C VAL A 271 5.01 -9.50 -4.08
N SER A 272 5.63 -10.17 -3.10
CA SER A 272 7.02 -9.92 -2.73
C SER A 272 7.98 -10.26 -3.87
N ALA A 273 7.80 -11.39 -4.57
CA ALA A 273 8.60 -11.74 -5.74
C ALA A 273 8.47 -10.67 -6.84
N GLN A 274 7.24 -10.23 -7.14
CA GLN A 274 6.98 -9.19 -8.13
C GLN A 274 7.67 -7.85 -7.77
N THR A 275 7.74 -7.52 -6.47
CA THR A 275 8.48 -6.32 -6.00
C THR A 275 9.95 -6.39 -6.39
N TYR A 276 10.61 -7.52 -6.19
CA TYR A 276 12.03 -7.69 -6.55
C TYR A 276 12.23 -7.80 -8.06
N ILE A 277 11.33 -8.46 -8.80
CA ILE A 277 11.33 -8.51 -10.27
C ILE A 277 11.22 -7.09 -10.84
N ASN A 278 10.29 -6.30 -10.34
CA ASN A 278 10.08 -4.92 -10.80
C ASN A 278 11.31 -4.03 -10.52
N LYS A 279 11.96 -4.21 -9.37
CA LYS A 279 13.24 -3.54 -9.09
C LYS A 279 14.32 -3.96 -10.06
N GLY A 280 14.43 -5.25 -10.34
CA GLY A 280 15.37 -5.79 -11.33
C GLY A 280 15.11 -5.22 -12.73
N ARG A 281 13.85 -5.17 -13.18
CA ARG A 281 13.46 -4.59 -14.48
C ARG A 281 13.87 -3.12 -14.61
N ALA A 282 13.65 -2.33 -13.55
CA ALA A 282 14.05 -0.92 -13.53
C ALA A 282 15.58 -0.76 -13.61
N LEU A 283 16.33 -1.56 -12.85
CA LEU A 283 17.79 -1.54 -12.88
C LEU A 283 18.35 -2.01 -14.23
N GLN A 284 17.73 -3.02 -14.85
CA GLN A 284 18.11 -3.52 -16.16
C GLN A 284 17.95 -2.44 -17.24
N GLN A 285 16.82 -1.71 -17.23
CA GLN A 285 16.57 -0.63 -18.18
C GLN A 285 17.45 0.61 -17.91
N LEU A 286 17.93 0.79 -16.66
CA LEU A 286 18.93 1.81 -16.27
C LEU A 286 20.37 1.37 -16.57
N GLU A 287 20.59 0.17 -17.11
CA GLU A 287 21.90 -0.45 -17.34
C GLU A 287 22.75 -0.62 -16.05
N LYS A 288 22.09 -0.56 -14.86
CA LYS A 288 22.72 -0.74 -13.54
C LYS A 288 22.74 -2.22 -13.15
N THR A 289 23.56 -3.01 -13.83
CA THR A 289 23.52 -4.48 -13.74
C THR A 289 24.22 -5.07 -12.52
N ASP A 290 25.05 -4.31 -11.80
CA ASP A 290 25.87 -4.83 -10.68
C ASP A 290 25.04 -5.42 -9.54
N SER A 291 23.89 -4.82 -9.21
CA SER A 291 23.01 -5.28 -8.15
C SER A 291 21.89 -6.21 -8.63
N LEU A 292 21.78 -6.45 -9.92
CA LEU A 292 20.72 -7.23 -10.54
C LEU A 292 20.66 -8.69 -10.04
N PRO A 293 21.81 -9.41 -9.92
CA PRO A 293 21.81 -10.77 -9.38
C PRO A 293 21.16 -10.89 -8.01
N PHE A 294 21.40 -9.92 -7.12
CA PHE A 294 20.80 -9.91 -5.80
C PHE A 294 19.25 -9.91 -5.85
N TYR A 295 18.67 -9.10 -6.74
CA TYR A 295 17.21 -9.03 -6.87
C TYR A 295 16.63 -10.25 -7.57
N ILE A 296 17.33 -10.81 -8.54
CA ILE A 296 16.99 -12.10 -9.20
C ILE A 296 16.94 -13.22 -8.16
N ASP A 297 17.99 -13.37 -7.34
CA ASP A 297 18.06 -14.42 -6.32
C ASP A 297 16.96 -14.27 -5.26
N LYS A 298 16.66 -13.04 -4.86
CA LYS A 298 15.54 -12.77 -3.93
C LYS A 298 14.20 -13.16 -4.53
N ALA A 299 13.94 -12.80 -5.79
CA ALA A 299 12.71 -13.16 -6.47
C ALA A 299 12.59 -14.68 -6.65
N ARG A 300 13.70 -15.33 -7.05
CA ARG A 300 13.77 -16.78 -7.25
C ARG A 300 13.38 -17.55 -5.99
N GLY A 301 14.02 -17.27 -4.86
CA GLY A 301 13.73 -17.95 -3.60
C GLY A 301 12.27 -17.80 -3.14
N LEU A 302 11.60 -16.70 -3.54
CA LEU A 302 10.17 -16.51 -3.28
C LEU A 302 9.31 -17.31 -4.28
N CYS A 303 9.63 -17.31 -5.57
CA CYS A 303 8.89 -18.05 -6.60
C CYS A 303 8.95 -19.57 -6.38
N GLU A 304 10.12 -20.11 -6.00
CA GLU A 304 10.31 -21.54 -5.71
C GLU A 304 9.50 -22.01 -4.49
N SER A 305 9.14 -21.11 -3.59
CA SER A 305 8.31 -21.41 -2.42
C SER A 305 6.82 -21.53 -2.74
N LEU A 306 6.40 -21.15 -3.96
CA LEU A 306 5.00 -21.15 -4.37
C LEU A 306 4.59 -22.52 -4.92
N PRO A 307 3.37 -23.01 -4.62
CA PRO A 307 2.87 -24.29 -5.12
C PRO A 307 2.63 -24.30 -6.64
N TYR A 308 2.55 -23.11 -7.25
CA TYR A 308 2.39 -22.88 -8.68
C TYR A 308 3.45 -21.87 -9.12
N ASN A 309 4.12 -22.11 -10.25
CA ASN A 309 5.22 -21.29 -10.77
C ASN A 309 4.78 -19.90 -11.29
N SER A 310 3.85 -19.29 -10.59
CA SER A 310 3.36 -17.94 -10.84
C SER A 310 4.50 -16.95 -10.62
N GLY A 311 4.74 -16.10 -11.62
CA GLY A 311 5.86 -15.13 -11.59
C GLY A 311 7.19 -15.67 -12.13
N MET A 312 7.36 -16.99 -12.30
CA MET A 312 8.60 -17.56 -12.88
C MET A 312 8.85 -17.06 -14.29
N VAL A 313 7.81 -16.85 -15.09
CA VAL A 313 7.93 -16.36 -16.47
C VAL A 313 8.53 -14.95 -16.52
N ASP A 314 8.09 -14.04 -15.64
CA ASP A 314 8.62 -12.69 -15.56
C ASP A 314 10.06 -12.68 -15.01
N LEU A 315 10.35 -13.58 -14.07
CA LEU A 315 11.69 -13.78 -13.55
C LEU A 315 12.62 -14.37 -14.61
N ASP A 316 12.17 -15.37 -15.38
CA ASP A 316 12.95 -15.96 -16.47
C ASP A 316 13.20 -14.95 -17.59
N LEU A 317 12.28 -14.05 -17.87
CA LEU A 317 12.51 -12.94 -18.80
C LEU A 317 13.62 -12.01 -18.30
N LEU A 318 13.52 -11.57 -17.05
CA LEU A 318 14.51 -10.68 -16.43
C LEU A 318 15.90 -11.31 -16.41
N GLU A 319 15.98 -12.53 -15.91
CA GLU A 319 17.24 -13.27 -15.80
C GLU A 319 17.80 -13.67 -17.16
N GLY A 320 16.93 -14.11 -18.08
CA GLY A 320 17.31 -14.49 -19.43
C GLY A 320 17.99 -13.32 -20.18
N ILE A 321 17.40 -12.11 -20.10
CA ILE A 321 18.01 -10.91 -20.68
C ILE A 321 19.34 -10.58 -19.98
N TYR A 322 19.41 -10.69 -18.65
CA TYR A 322 20.65 -10.44 -17.92
C TYR A 322 21.77 -11.40 -18.33
N LEU A 323 21.49 -12.70 -18.40
CA LEU A 323 22.47 -13.73 -18.72
C LEU A 323 22.96 -13.67 -20.17
N THR A 324 22.05 -13.39 -21.12
CA THR A 324 22.42 -13.23 -22.54
C THR A 324 23.28 -11.97 -22.75
N ASN A 325 22.94 -10.85 -22.08
CA ASN A 325 23.74 -9.63 -22.17
C ASN A 325 25.11 -9.77 -21.50
N LYS A 326 25.23 -10.63 -20.48
CA LYS A 326 26.53 -10.96 -19.86
C LYS A 326 27.41 -11.75 -20.77
N GLY A 327 26.85 -12.58 -21.67
CA GLY A 327 27.55 -13.37 -22.65
C GLY A 327 28.35 -14.56 -22.08
N GLY A 328 29.19 -15.16 -22.90
CA GLY A 328 30.00 -16.32 -22.53
C GLY A 328 29.17 -17.55 -22.15
N ASP A 329 29.68 -18.36 -21.21
CA ASP A 329 29.00 -19.58 -20.75
C ASP A 329 27.59 -19.35 -20.17
N SER A 330 27.29 -18.13 -19.72
CA SER A 330 25.97 -17.77 -19.18
C SER A 330 24.90 -17.59 -20.28
N SER A 331 25.31 -17.35 -21.54
CA SER A 331 24.38 -17.12 -22.66
C SER A 331 23.44 -18.29 -22.87
N HIS A 332 23.97 -19.55 -22.81
CA HIS A 332 23.16 -20.75 -23.00
C HIS A 332 22.00 -20.86 -22.00
N LEU A 333 22.26 -20.60 -20.71
CA LEU A 333 21.23 -20.61 -19.69
C LEU A 333 20.22 -19.46 -19.92
N GLY A 334 20.71 -18.29 -20.34
CA GLY A 334 19.86 -17.16 -20.70
C GLY A 334 18.91 -17.49 -21.86
N ILE A 335 19.44 -18.14 -22.92
CA ILE A 335 18.64 -18.61 -24.07
C ILE A 335 17.55 -19.60 -23.61
N GLU A 336 17.90 -20.59 -22.76
CA GLU A 336 16.95 -21.57 -22.24
C GLU A 336 15.77 -20.89 -21.53
N LYS A 337 16.07 -19.92 -20.65
CA LYS A 337 15.06 -19.14 -19.93
C LYS A 337 14.17 -18.31 -20.87
N LEU A 338 14.77 -17.65 -21.85
CA LEU A 338 14.00 -16.88 -22.84
C LEU A 338 13.12 -17.79 -23.70
N LEU A 339 13.60 -18.99 -24.07
CA LEU A 339 12.77 -19.99 -24.77
C LEU A 339 11.61 -20.50 -23.90
N HIS A 340 11.78 -20.58 -22.58
CA HIS A 340 10.65 -20.85 -21.68
C HIS A 340 9.62 -19.72 -21.74
N VAL A 341 10.05 -18.46 -21.70
CA VAL A 341 9.17 -17.28 -21.83
C VAL A 341 8.41 -17.27 -23.16
N THR A 342 9.05 -17.68 -24.28
CA THR A 342 8.36 -17.71 -25.58
C THR A 342 7.19 -18.70 -25.62
N ARG A 343 7.18 -19.72 -24.75
CA ARG A 343 6.14 -20.74 -24.67
C ARG A 343 5.03 -20.37 -23.67
N GLN A 344 5.39 -19.77 -22.54
CA GLN A 344 4.48 -19.57 -21.40
C GLN A 344 4.16 -18.11 -21.11
N GLY A 345 4.87 -17.18 -21.74
CA GLY A 345 4.72 -15.75 -21.48
C GLY A 345 3.50 -15.10 -22.11
N THR A 346 3.14 -13.93 -21.62
CA THR A 346 2.18 -13.03 -22.27
C THR A 346 2.70 -12.61 -23.65
N ALA A 347 1.85 -12.13 -24.54
CA ALA A 347 2.28 -11.63 -25.84
C ALA A 347 3.42 -10.60 -25.74
N ALA A 348 3.35 -9.70 -24.75
CA ALA A 348 4.38 -8.70 -24.47
C ALA A 348 5.71 -9.33 -24.01
N SER A 349 5.64 -10.28 -23.07
CA SER A 349 6.84 -10.98 -22.56
C SER A 349 7.47 -11.85 -23.66
N ARG A 350 6.64 -12.54 -24.44
CA ARG A 350 7.08 -13.35 -25.59
C ARG A 350 7.80 -12.50 -26.65
N ALA A 351 7.24 -11.34 -27.01
CA ALA A 351 7.86 -10.46 -28.00
C ALA A 351 9.22 -9.93 -27.52
N LYS A 352 9.35 -9.56 -26.24
CA LYS A 352 10.63 -9.18 -25.62
C LYS A 352 11.65 -10.34 -25.64
N ALA A 353 11.17 -11.55 -25.33
CA ALA A 353 12.02 -12.73 -25.36
C ALA A 353 12.50 -13.05 -26.78
N TYR A 354 11.63 -13.00 -27.79
CA TYR A 354 12.01 -13.17 -29.18
C TYR A 354 13.02 -12.12 -29.65
N HIS A 355 12.81 -10.86 -29.28
CA HIS A 355 13.76 -9.78 -29.60
C HIS A 355 15.13 -10.05 -28.99
N GLN A 356 15.22 -10.37 -27.71
CA GLN A 356 16.48 -10.65 -27.04
C GLN A 356 17.18 -11.89 -27.62
N LEU A 357 16.42 -12.96 -27.91
CA LEU A 357 16.95 -14.15 -28.57
C LEU A 357 17.51 -13.82 -29.94
N ALA A 358 16.80 -13.01 -30.73
CA ALA A 358 17.28 -12.60 -32.04
C ALA A 358 18.61 -11.83 -31.95
N GLN A 359 18.73 -10.88 -31.04
CA GLN A 359 19.99 -10.15 -30.82
C GLN A 359 21.11 -11.09 -30.38
N THR A 360 20.84 -12.02 -29.46
CA THR A 360 21.83 -12.97 -28.97
C THR A 360 22.32 -13.89 -30.12
N TYR A 361 21.41 -14.45 -30.93
CA TYR A 361 21.76 -15.29 -32.08
C TYR A 361 22.52 -14.52 -33.16
N LEU A 362 22.21 -13.23 -33.38
CA LEU A 362 23.00 -12.38 -34.29
C LEU A 362 24.43 -12.20 -33.78
N GLN A 363 24.61 -11.97 -32.47
CA GLN A 363 25.94 -11.85 -31.87
C GLN A 363 26.75 -13.16 -31.96
N GLU A 364 26.08 -14.32 -31.84
CA GLU A 364 26.66 -15.64 -31.95
C GLU A 364 26.86 -16.09 -33.41
N GLY A 365 26.45 -15.28 -34.40
CA GLY A 365 26.56 -15.60 -35.83
C GLY A 365 25.53 -16.61 -36.34
N GLN A 366 24.50 -16.92 -35.55
CA GLN A 366 23.42 -17.88 -35.87
C GLN A 366 22.26 -17.18 -36.59
N SER A 367 22.51 -16.74 -37.84
CA SER A 367 21.58 -15.87 -38.57
C SER A 367 20.21 -16.51 -38.84
N GLU A 368 20.17 -17.82 -39.11
CA GLU A 368 18.90 -18.53 -39.37
C GLU A 368 17.98 -18.54 -38.11
N MET A 369 18.58 -18.79 -36.95
CA MET A 369 17.84 -18.77 -35.68
C MET A 369 17.37 -17.35 -35.33
N ALA A 370 18.20 -16.36 -35.59
CA ALA A 370 17.84 -14.96 -35.40
C ALA A 370 16.65 -14.57 -36.28
N GLU A 371 16.64 -14.95 -37.56
CA GLU A 371 15.54 -14.69 -38.49
C GLU A 371 14.25 -15.35 -38.02
N LEU A 372 14.30 -16.58 -37.54
CA LEU A 372 13.13 -17.29 -37.00
C LEU A 372 12.54 -16.53 -35.78
N MET A 373 13.41 -16.05 -34.88
CA MET A 373 12.93 -15.27 -33.71
C MET A 373 12.30 -13.94 -34.13
N LEU A 374 12.88 -13.26 -35.13
CA LEU A 374 12.34 -12.01 -35.66
C LEU A 374 10.99 -12.22 -36.36
N ASP A 375 10.83 -13.30 -37.14
CA ASP A 375 9.56 -13.60 -37.80
C ASP A 375 8.47 -13.95 -36.77
N ASN A 376 8.80 -14.69 -35.70
CA ASN A 376 7.88 -14.96 -34.61
C ASN A 376 7.48 -13.67 -33.86
N MET A 377 8.45 -12.80 -33.56
CA MET A 377 8.18 -11.49 -32.97
C MET A 377 7.25 -10.66 -33.87
N TYR A 378 7.56 -10.56 -35.16
CA TYR A 378 6.75 -9.84 -36.12
C TYR A 378 5.31 -10.35 -36.19
N SER A 379 5.13 -11.68 -36.23
CA SER A 379 3.81 -12.32 -36.23
C SER A 379 3.01 -11.92 -35.00
N LEU A 380 3.61 -11.90 -33.81
CA LEU A 380 2.95 -11.45 -32.58
C LEU A 380 2.56 -9.97 -32.63
N LEU A 381 3.43 -9.12 -33.16
CA LEU A 381 3.18 -7.67 -33.22
C LEU A 381 2.12 -7.28 -34.26
N THR A 382 1.96 -8.07 -35.34
CA THR A 382 1.03 -7.79 -36.43
C THR A 382 -0.33 -8.50 -36.27
N GLN A 383 -0.38 -9.63 -35.58
CA GLN A 383 -1.61 -10.40 -35.35
C GLN A 383 -2.38 -9.95 -34.09
N GLY A 384 -1.69 -9.26 -33.19
CA GLY A 384 -2.29 -8.76 -31.98
C GLY A 384 -2.69 -7.29 -32.14
N ASP A 385 -3.96 -6.95 -31.87
CA ASP A 385 -4.44 -5.57 -31.68
C ASP A 385 -3.82 -4.91 -30.42
N PHE A 386 -2.65 -5.39 -30.01
CA PHE A 386 -1.91 -4.85 -28.91
C PHE A 386 -0.91 -3.82 -29.44
N PRO A 387 -1.04 -2.54 -29.06
CA PRO A 387 0.10 -1.64 -29.10
C PRO A 387 1.09 -2.12 -28.03
N VAL A 388 1.78 -3.22 -28.31
CA VAL A 388 2.90 -3.65 -27.46
C VAL A 388 4.03 -2.70 -27.80
N TYR A 389 4.11 -1.62 -27.06
CA TYR A 389 5.26 -0.73 -27.10
C TYR A 389 6.41 -1.42 -26.36
N ILE A 390 7.03 -2.34 -27.09
CA ILE A 390 8.33 -2.89 -26.73
C ILE A 390 9.31 -1.95 -27.39
N HIS A 391 10.15 -1.31 -26.57
CA HIS A 391 11.32 -0.65 -27.15
C HIS A 391 12.17 -1.71 -27.80
N ILE A 392 12.19 -1.72 -29.13
CA ILE A 392 12.97 -2.64 -29.93
C ILE A 392 14.17 -1.86 -30.46
N ASP A 393 15.37 -2.33 -30.13
CA ASP A 393 16.56 -1.85 -30.81
C ASP A 393 16.63 -2.49 -32.18
N TYR A 394 16.25 -1.74 -33.22
CA TYR A 394 16.25 -2.19 -34.61
C TYR A 394 17.63 -2.13 -35.26
N GLU A 395 18.62 -1.47 -34.65
CA GLU A 395 19.95 -1.26 -35.28
C GLU A 395 20.66 -2.57 -35.59
N PRO A 396 20.78 -3.57 -34.68
CA PRO A 396 21.40 -4.86 -34.97
C PRO A 396 20.67 -5.62 -36.08
N ILE A 397 19.33 -5.55 -36.07
CA ILE A 397 18.47 -6.24 -37.04
C ILE A 397 18.64 -5.66 -38.44
N LEU A 398 18.58 -4.33 -38.55
CA LEU A 398 18.78 -3.64 -39.83
C LEU A 398 20.21 -3.82 -40.36
N SER A 399 21.20 -3.72 -39.49
CA SER A 399 22.61 -3.97 -39.84
C SER A 399 22.81 -5.38 -40.40
N HIS A 400 22.16 -6.40 -39.79
CA HIS A 400 22.20 -7.77 -40.29
C HIS A 400 21.61 -7.89 -41.70
N TYR A 401 20.37 -7.39 -41.92
CA TYR A 401 19.73 -7.50 -43.24
C TYR A 401 20.39 -6.64 -44.32
N MET A 402 21.01 -5.53 -43.97
CA MET A 402 21.85 -4.76 -44.89
C MET A 402 23.12 -5.53 -45.29
N LYS A 403 23.81 -6.17 -44.34
CA LYS A 403 25.00 -6.98 -44.62
C LYS A 403 24.69 -8.22 -45.47
N THR A 404 23.54 -8.85 -45.24
CA THR A 404 23.08 -10.03 -46.00
C THR A 404 22.38 -9.66 -47.31
N ASN A 405 22.32 -8.37 -47.67
CA ASN A 405 21.65 -7.82 -48.85
C ASN A 405 20.17 -8.23 -49.00
N ASN A 406 19.49 -8.47 -47.86
CA ASN A 406 18.08 -8.83 -47.83
C ASN A 406 17.21 -7.56 -47.75
N ARG A 407 17.08 -6.88 -48.90
CA ARG A 407 16.39 -5.58 -49.00
C ARG A 407 14.96 -5.63 -48.54
N SER A 408 14.22 -6.67 -48.87
CA SER A 408 12.79 -6.81 -48.51
C SER A 408 12.58 -6.85 -46.96
N LYS A 409 13.42 -7.61 -46.24
CA LYS A 409 13.36 -7.67 -44.78
C LYS A 409 13.87 -6.37 -44.15
N ALA A 410 14.92 -5.74 -44.69
CA ALA A 410 15.39 -4.45 -44.25
C ALA A 410 14.28 -3.37 -44.36
N GLU A 411 13.55 -3.31 -45.50
CA GLU A 411 12.43 -2.41 -45.71
C GLU A 411 11.28 -2.70 -44.71
N LYS A 412 10.95 -3.98 -44.47
CA LYS A 412 9.96 -4.40 -43.49
C LYS A 412 10.25 -3.84 -42.07
N TYR A 413 11.48 -4.10 -41.58
CA TYR A 413 11.85 -3.65 -40.22
C TYR A 413 12.07 -2.12 -40.16
N THR A 414 12.47 -1.48 -41.25
CA THR A 414 12.52 0.00 -41.32
C THR A 414 11.13 0.60 -41.19
N MET A 415 10.12 0.01 -41.86
CA MET A 415 8.74 0.48 -41.71
C MET A 415 8.21 0.28 -40.29
N MET A 416 8.51 -0.83 -39.64
CA MET A 416 8.17 -1.06 -38.23
C MET A 416 8.83 -0.03 -37.31
N MET A 417 10.11 0.24 -37.49
CA MET A 417 10.84 1.28 -36.75
C MET A 417 10.21 2.66 -36.93
N ILE A 418 9.81 3.02 -38.16
CA ILE A 418 9.15 4.29 -38.46
C ILE A 418 7.78 4.35 -37.78
N GLN A 419 6.97 3.29 -37.85
CA GLN A 419 5.66 3.21 -37.21
C GLN A 419 5.79 3.32 -35.68
N GLU A 420 6.75 2.63 -35.07
CA GLU A 420 7.04 2.75 -33.65
C GLU A 420 7.47 4.18 -33.29
N HIS A 421 8.37 4.77 -34.07
CA HIS A 421 8.86 6.12 -33.85
C HIS A 421 7.74 7.19 -34.00
N GLN A 422 6.82 7.02 -34.96
CA GLN A 422 5.64 7.87 -35.11
C GLN A 422 4.72 7.75 -33.89
N ALA A 423 4.44 6.51 -33.44
CA ALA A 423 3.65 6.26 -32.26
C ALA A 423 4.30 6.81 -30.98
N LEU A 424 5.62 6.76 -30.87
CA LEU A 424 6.39 7.39 -29.79
C LEU A 424 6.37 8.91 -29.85
N THR A 425 6.34 9.49 -31.07
CA THR A 425 6.31 10.95 -31.26
C THR A 425 4.95 11.52 -30.90
N GLU A 426 3.85 10.87 -31.28
CA GLU A 426 2.51 11.23 -30.83
C GLU A 426 2.36 11.14 -29.30
N LYS A 427 3.03 10.17 -28.68
CA LYS A 427 3.12 10.05 -27.22
C LYS A 427 3.97 11.15 -26.59
N ARG A 428 5.09 11.56 -27.19
CA ARG A 428 5.94 12.65 -26.68
C ARG A 428 5.22 13.99 -26.63
N LEU A 429 4.27 14.26 -27.51
CA LEU A 429 3.42 15.45 -27.44
C LEU A 429 2.53 15.47 -26.17
N ASN A 430 2.05 14.31 -25.74
CA ASN A 430 1.39 14.15 -24.44
C ASN A 430 2.40 14.08 -23.27
N TYR A 431 3.66 13.75 -23.54
CA TYR A 431 4.75 13.57 -22.58
C TYR A 431 5.15 14.88 -21.89
N ASN A 432 5.21 16.00 -22.59
CA ASN A 432 5.62 17.28 -22.01
C ASN A 432 4.68 17.76 -20.89
N LEU A 433 3.40 17.44 -20.98
CA LEU A 433 2.42 17.77 -19.93
C LEU A 433 2.60 16.83 -18.72
N VAL A 434 2.87 15.54 -18.98
CA VAL A 434 3.10 14.53 -17.93
C VAL A 434 4.43 14.74 -17.24
N GLU A 435 5.47 15.08 -17.99
CA GLU A 435 6.78 15.40 -17.43
C GLU A 435 6.68 16.58 -16.46
N ALA A 436 5.90 17.61 -16.78
CA ALA A 436 5.68 18.73 -15.88
C ALA A 436 4.97 18.29 -14.58
N ILE A 437 3.91 17.46 -14.67
CA ILE A 437 3.16 16.97 -13.52
C ILE A 437 4.02 16.00 -12.69
N VAL A 438 4.65 15.04 -13.35
CA VAL A 438 5.51 14.03 -12.69
C VAL A 438 6.74 14.69 -12.09
N THR A 439 7.37 15.63 -12.79
CA THR A 439 8.53 16.38 -12.29
C THR A 439 8.15 17.21 -11.07
N HIS A 440 7.00 17.86 -11.07
CA HIS A 440 6.50 18.61 -9.93
C HIS A 440 6.22 17.70 -8.73
N GLN A 441 5.52 16.59 -8.94
CA GLN A 441 5.23 15.61 -7.87
C GLN A 441 6.50 14.95 -7.36
N MET A 442 7.48 14.69 -8.22
CA MET A 442 8.77 14.14 -7.84
C MET A 442 9.66 15.13 -7.11
N GLN A 443 9.62 16.40 -7.44
CA GLN A 443 10.26 17.44 -6.66
C GLN A 443 9.67 17.51 -5.27
N GLN A 444 8.35 17.45 -5.12
CA GLN A 444 7.69 17.37 -3.83
C GLN A 444 8.11 16.11 -3.04
N LYS A 445 8.10 14.93 -3.67
CA LYS A 445 8.55 13.69 -3.03
C LYS A 445 10.04 13.68 -2.69
N ARG A 446 10.88 14.24 -3.53
CA ARG A 446 12.31 14.42 -3.19
C ARG A 446 12.50 15.34 -2.00
N GLN A 447 11.76 16.43 -1.93
CA GLN A 447 11.77 17.34 -0.78
C GLN A 447 11.26 16.65 0.49
N GLU A 448 10.19 15.87 0.42
CA GLU A 448 9.69 15.06 1.54
C GLU A 448 10.72 14.01 2.00
N LEU A 449 11.35 13.32 1.07
CA LEU A 449 12.41 12.34 1.36
C LEU A 449 13.66 13.01 1.96
N GLU A 450 14.03 14.17 1.48
CA GLU A 450 15.11 14.98 2.09
C GLU A 450 14.75 15.44 3.51
N ILE A 451 13.54 15.91 3.70
CA ILE A 451 13.02 16.29 5.02
C ILE A 451 12.99 15.06 5.95
N LEU A 452 12.57 13.90 5.47
CA LEU A 452 12.58 12.65 6.23
C LEU A 452 14.00 12.20 6.58
N LYS A 453 14.94 12.27 5.64
CA LYS A 453 16.37 11.99 5.88
C LYS A 453 16.98 12.96 6.90
N LEU A 454 16.66 14.26 6.78
CA LEU A 454 17.09 15.27 7.74
C LEU A 454 16.45 15.05 9.11
N ARG A 455 15.17 14.65 9.19
CA ARG A 455 14.54 14.27 10.46
C ARG A 455 15.20 13.04 11.09
N GLN A 456 15.49 12.02 10.30
CA GLN A 456 16.20 10.82 10.79
C GLN A 456 17.64 11.14 11.23
N ALA A 457 18.35 11.97 10.48
CA ALA A 457 19.68 12.44 10.86
C ALA A 457 19.63 13.27 12.14
N ASN A 458 18.65 14.18 12.28
CA ASN A 458 18.43 14.94 13.51
C ASN A 458 18.05 14.04 14.68
N GLN A 459 17.18 13.03 14.49
CA GLN A 459 16.86 12.07 15.54
C GLN A 459 18.10 11.29 15.99
N ARG A 460 18.96 10.84 15.06
CA ARG A 460 20.23 10.19 15.39
C ARG A 460 21.17 11.14 16.14
N LEU A 461 21.26 12.39 15.72
CA LEU A 461 22.03 13.42 16.42
C LEU A 461 21.50 13.65 17.83
N TRP A 462 20.19 13.76 18.01
CA TRP A 462 19.59 13.88 19.34
C TRP A 462 19.84 12.65 20.21
N PHE A 463 19.79 11.44 19.64
CA PHE A 463 20.18 10.23 20.38
C PHE A 463 21.64 10.26 20.80
N ILE A 464 22.55 10.69 19.93
CA ILE A 464 23.99 10.84 20.27
C ILE A 464 24.17 11.90 21.36
N ILE A 465 23.53 13.06 21.24
CA ILE A 465 23.59 14.13 22.24
C ILE A 465 23.07 13.64 23.59
N LEU A 466 21.92 12.95 23.62
CA LEU A 466 21.36 12.40 24.86
C LEU A 466 22.25 11.32 25.47
N THR A 467 22.86 10.46 24.66
CA THR A 467 23.81 9.45 25.16
C THR A 467 25.09 10.10 25.73
N VAL A 468 25.64 11.09 25.04
CA VAL A 468 26.81 11.85 25.56
C VAL A 468 26.45 12.59 26.84
N LEU A 469 25.28 13.25 26.87
CA LEU A 469 24.82 13.97 28.08
C LEU A 469 24.62 13.01 29.26
N SER A 470 24.02 11.83 29.00
CA SER A 470 23.86 10.81 30.04
C SER A 470 25.21 10.29 30.57
N LEU A 471 26.19 10.08 29.68
CA LEU A 471 27.55 9.69 30.06
C LEU A 471 28.23 10.78 30.90
N VAL A 472 28.06 12.06 30.54
CA VAL A 472 28.58 13.19 31.32
C VAL A 472 27.92 13.25 32.70
N ILE A 473 26.62 13.07 32.80
CA ILE A 473 25.88 13.02 34.07
C ILE A 473 26.36 11.85 34.93
N ILE A 474 26.51 10.67 34.33
CA ILE A 474 27.01 9.48 35.03
C ILE A 474 28.44 9.70 35.51
N SER A 475 29.30 10.27 34.66
CA SER A 475 30.70 10.56 35.05
C SER A 475 30.78 11.60 36.15
N ALA A 476 29.95 12.65 36.11
CA ALA A 476 29.86 13.65 37.18
C ALA A 476 29.32 13.03 38.49
N ALA A 477 28.31 12.14 38.41
CA ALA A 477 27.80 11.42 39.56
C ALA A 477 28.86 10.49 40.18
N VAL A 478 29.63 9.78 39.36
CA VAL A 478 30.75 8.93 39.82
C VAL A 478 31.84 9.78 40.45
N ALA A 479 32.23 10.90 39.80
CA ALA A 479 33.21 11.83 40.35
C ALA A 479 32.75 12.42 41.69
N PHE A 480 31.46 12.76 41.81
CA PHE A 480 30.86 13.25 43.05
C PHE A 480 30.87 12.17 44.15
N ILE A 481 30.53 10.93 43.82
CA ILE A 481 30.60 9.80 44.77
C ILE A 481 32.06 9.59 45.24
N LEU A 482 33.02 9.60 44.31
CA LEU A 482 34.42 9.46 44.63
C LEU A 482 34.94 10.64 45.49
N TYR A 483 34.50 11.87 45.16
CA TYR A 483 34.80 13.06 45.98
C TYR A 483 34.21 12.94 47.40
N GLN A 484 32.96 12.51 47.51
CA GLN A 484 32.33 12.26 48.81
C GLN A 484 33.05 11.17 49.61
N LYS A 485 33.41 10.03 48.94
CA LYS A 485 34.24 8.98 49.56
C LYS A 485 35.59 9.50 50.04
N LYS A 486 36.27 10.31 49.20
CA LYS A 486 37.55 10.94 49.57
C LYS A 486 37.38 11.89 50.76
N ARG A 487 36.34 12.74 50.73
CA ARG A 487 36.00 13.66 51.81
C ARG A 487 35.62 12.94 53.11
N HIS A 488 34.87 11.86 53.00
CA HIS A 488 34.52 11.00 54.13
C HIS A 488 35.79 10.33 54.70
N LYS A 489 36.68 9.81 53.87
CA LYS A 489 37.96 9.20 54.29
C LYS A 489 38.89 10.24 55.00
N ILE A 490 38.92 11.49 54.50
CA ILE A 490 39.64 12.55 55.12
C ILE A 490 39.05 12.93 56.51
N ARG A 491 37.68 13.05 56.57
CA ARG A 491 36.95 13.28 57.79
C ARG A 491 37.16 12.17 58.83
N MET A 492 37.15 10.91 58.41
CA MET A 492 37.45 9.77 59.29
C MET A 492 38.86 9.81 59.78
N ARG A 493 39.86 10.10 58.91
CA ARG A 493 41.26 10.27 59.34
C ARG A 493 41.47 11.45 60.31
N GLN A 494 40.75 12.56 60.11
CA GLN A 494 40.75 13.71 61.03
C GLN A 494 40.03 13.37 62.33
N ALA A 495 38.96 12.59 62.28
CA ALA A 495 38.26 12.10 63.47
C ALA A 495 39.13 11.11 64.25
N ASP A 496 39.81 10.18 63.57
CA ASP A 496 40.73 9.22 64.17
C ASP A 496 41.97 9.93 64.78
N ALA A 497 42.51 10.96 64.08
CA ALA A 497 43.58 11.79 64.60
C ALA A 497 43.13 12.63 65.82
N LYS A 498 41.87 13.16 65.78
CA LYS A 498 41.27 13.82 66.96
C LYS A 498 41.02 12.84 68.10
N LEU A 499 40.52 11.63 67.76
CA LEU A 499 40.28 10.58 68.75
C LEU A 499 41.57 10.13 69.40
N SER A 500 42.65 9.92 68.61
CA SER A 500 43.97 9.58 69.14
C SER A 500 44.56 10.71 69.97
N SER A 501 44.40 12.01 69.54
CA SER A 501 44.82 13.14 70.32
C SER A 501 43.98 13.34 71.60
N LEU A 502 42.70 13.01 71.57
CA LEU A 502 41.81 13.00 72.72
C LEU A 502 42.13 11.86 73.69
N MET A 503 42.39 10.63 73.14
CA MET A 503 42.88 9.52 73.99
C MET A 503 44.20 9.81 74.62
N GLN A 504 45.09 10.49 73.90
CA GLN A 504 46.35 10.95 74.46
C GLN A 504 46.15 12.02 75.55
N LYS A 505 45.17 12.93 75.37
CA LYS A 505 44.78 13.92 76.40
C LYS A 505 43.95 13.27 77.52
N LEU A 506 43.15 12.26 77.27
CA LEU A 506 42.41 11.50 78.28
C LEU A 506 43.35 10.68 79.15
N ASN A 507 44.44 10.19 78.64
CA ASN A 507 45.48 9.52 79.41
C ASN A 507 46.31 10.53 80.24
N GLN A 508 46.26 11.83 79.92
CA GLN A 508 46.92 12.89 80.69
C GLN A 508 46.00 13.63 81.66
N SER A 509 44.71 13.51 81.61
CA SER A 509 43.79 14.26 82.48
C SER A 509 42.61 13.41 82.91
N TYR A 510 42.80 12.66 83.94
CA TYR A 510 41.66 12.03 84.68
C TYR A 510 40.87 13.07 85.51
N ALA A 511 41.11 14.38 85.24
CA ALA A 511 40.62 15.50 86.09
C ALA A 511 39.52 16.40 85.45
N GLU A 512 39.18 16.29 84.16
CA GLU A 512 38.12 17.18 83.54
C GLU A 512 36.98 16.43 82.85
N LYS A 513 36.19 15.74 83.67
CA LYS A 513 35.02 14.98 83.24
C LYS A 513 33.76 15.81 83.10
N ALA A 514 33.77 17.08 82.89
CA ALA A 514 32.49 17.82 82.93
C ALA A 514 32.13 18.69 81.71
N ILE A 515 32.91 18.77 80.62
CA ILE A 515 32.59 19.76 79.56
C ILE A 515 32.23 19.15 78.15
N ILE A 516 32.33 17.86 77.92
CA ILE A 516 32.16 17.29 76.59
C ILE A 516 30.75 16.74 76.34
N ALA A 517 29.74 17.01 77.12
CA ALA A 517 28.37 16.56 76.87
C ALA A 517 27.50 17.58 76.09
N GLN A 518 28.00 18.75 75.75
CA GLN A 518 27.17 19.83 75.18
C GLN A 518 27.41 20.14 73.69
N GLU A 519 28.43 19.57 73.01
CA GLU A 519 28.75 19.92 71.62
C GLU A 519 28.26 18.91 70.51
N ILE A 520 27.58 17.82 70.88
CA ILE A 520 27.06 16.84 69.89
C ILE A 520 25.65 17.21 69.31
N GLY A 521 25.05 18.28 69.82
CA GLY A 521 23.67 18.66 69.50
C GLY A 521 23.47 19.50 68.23
N GLU A 522 24.48 20.05 67.58
CA GLU A 522 24.29 21.10 66.55
C GLU A 522 24.60 20.72 65.07
N ILE A 523 24.89 19.45 64.73
CA ILE A 523 25.22 19.06 63.34
C ILE A 523 24.05 18.32 62.62
N MET A 524 22.85 18.36 63.11
CA MET A 524 21.70 17.78 62.41
C MET A 524 20.61 18.82 62.09
N ASN A 525 20.89 19.81 61.26
CA ASN A 525 19.81 20.55 60.57
C ASN A 525 20.41 21.52 59.52
N SER A 526 20.40 21.11 58.25
CA SER A 526 20.41 22.09 57.16
C SER A 526 19.51 21.62 56.01
N ARG A 527 18.35 22.18 56.05
CA ARG A 527 17.27 22.08 55.05
C ARG A 527 17.43 23.26 54.07
N GLU A 528 18.39 23.24 53.15
CA GLU A 528 18.59 24.39 52.23
C GLU A 528 18.84 24.03 50.76
N SER A 529 18.58 22.78 50.33
CA SER A 529 18.85 22.36 48.92
C SER A 529 17.61 22.15 48.06
N ARG A 530 16.42 22.55 48.50
CA ARG A 530 15.16 22.30 47.73
C ARG A 530 14.55 23.50 47.00
N GLN A 531 15.06 24.70 47.15
CA GLN A 531 14.43 25.92 46.62
C GLN A 531 15.02 26.50 45.32
N LYS A 532 15.98 25.83 44.67
CA LYS A 532 16.66 26.37 43.48
C LYS A 532 16.24 25.72 42.14
N LEU A 533 15.23 24.80 42.09
CA LEU A 533 14.83 24.12 40.87
C LEU A 533 13.53 24.64 40.21
N GLU A 534 12.85 25.61 40.78
CA GLU A 534 11.55 26.10 40.26
C GLU A 534 11.62 27.39 39.43
N SER A 535 12.80 27.91 39.08
CA SER A 535 12.92 29.21 38.40
C SER A 535 13.32 29.16 36.90
N LEU A 536 13.20 28.01 36.21
CA LEU A 536 13.55 27.91 34.80
C LEU A 536 12.38 27.36 33.95
N THR A 537 11.27 28.10 33.86
CA THR A 537 10.31 27.96 32.75
C THR A 537 10.52 29.12 31.77
N PRO A 538 10.94 28.85 30.51
CA PRO A 538 11.08 29.92 29.52
C PRO A 538 9.70 30.28 28.96
N SER A 539 9.36 31.56 28.93
CA SER A 539 8.23 32.10 28.19
C SER A 539 8.46 31.85 26.67
N VAL A 540 7.69 30.95 26.09
CA VAL A 540 7.91 30.41 24.71
C VAL A 540 7.58 31.42 23.60
N LEU A 541 7.05 32.62 23.90
CA LEU A 541 6.69 33.61 22.88
C LEU A 541 7.32 34.98 23.07
N GLN A 542 8.65 35.05 23.13
CA GLN A 542 9.35 36.28 22.79
C GLN A 542 9.25 36.57 21.29
N LYS A 543 9.29 37.85 20.86
CA LYS A 543 8.97 38.34 19.50
C LYS A 543 9.44 37.51 18.30
N SER A 544 10.52 36.74 18.39
CA SER A 544 11.02 35.86 17.31
C SER A 544 10.27 34.51 17.23
N GLY A 545 9.69 34.05 18.32
CA GLY A 545 8.90 32.79 18.37
C GLY A 545 7.50 32.96 17.76
N GLU A 546 6.87 34.11 17.98
CA GLU A 546 5.54 34.38 17.41
C GLU A 546 5.53 34.37 15.87
N THR A 547 6.55 34.95 15.24
CA THR A 547 6.63 34.99 13.77
C THR A 547 6.79 33.60 13.18
N LYS A 548 7.63 32.75 13.76
CA LYS A 548 7.80 31.35 13.34
C LYS A 548 6.55 30.51 13.60
N PHE A 549 5.85 30.77 14.70
CA PHE A 549 4.59 30.12 15.02
C PHE A 549 3.52 30.47 13.98
N ARG A 550 3.36 31.77 13.63
CA ARG A 550 2.43 32.21 12.59
C ARG A 550 2.71 31.57 11.25
N GLN A 551 3.94 31.57 10.79
CA GLN A 551 4.34 30.95 9.52
C GLN A 551 4.01 29.45 9.49
N ARG A 552 4.28 28.70 10.57
CA ARG A 552 3.93 27.28 10.65
C ARG A 552 2.43 27.04 10.69
N PHE A 553 1.70 27.89 11.38
CA PHE A 553 0.26 27.83 11.45
C PHE A 553 -0.38 28.12 10.09
N GLU A 554 0.08 29.13 9.37
CA GLU A 554 -0.38 29.47 8.01
C GLU A 554 -0.07 28.36 7.00
N LEU A 555 1.01 27.61 7.18
CA LEU A 555 1.30 26.42 6.36
C LEU A 555 0.34 25.25 6.64
N MET A 556 -0.10 25.10 7.89
CA MET A 556 -1.05 24.03 8.26
C MET A 556 -2.51 24.40 7.95
N TYR A 557 -2.84 25.68 8.08
CA TYR A 557 -4.18 26.21 7.91
C TYR A 557 -4.18 27.47 7.00
N PRO A 558 -3.86 27.32 5.70
CA PRO A 558 -3.58 28.45 4.82
C PRO A 558 -4.76 29.41 4.61
N LEU A 559 -5.98 28.91 4.72
CA LEU A 559 -7.20 29.70 4.53
C LEU A 559 -7.80 30.27 5.82
N PHE A 560 -7.34 29.84 6.98
CA PHE A 560 -7.94 30.22 8.26
C PHE A 560 -7.78 31.71 8.57
N LEU A 561 -6.55 32.25 8.53
CA LEU A 561 -6.31 33.66 8.83
C LEU A 561 -6.92 34.62 7.81
N PRO A 562 -6.87 34.36 6.49
CA PRO A 562 -7.63 35.13 5.52
C PRO A 562 -9.13 35.18 5.81
N ARG A 563 -9.76 34.03 6.03
CA ARG A 563 -11.20 33.92 6.37
C ARG A 563 -11.54 34.64 7.69
N LEU A 564 -10.69 34.49 8.70
CA LEU A 564 -10.86 35.16 9.99
C LEU A 564 -10.80 36.69 9.85
N ARG A 565 -9.88 37.22 9.04
CA ARG A 565 -9.77 38.66 8.77
C ARG A 565 -10.92 39.20 7.92
N GLU A 566 -11.44 38.40 7.02
CA GLU A 566 -12.62 38.72 6.23
C GLU A 566 -13.88 38.82 7.12
N LYS A 567 -14.08 37.84 8.00
CA LYS A 567 -15.20 37.81 8.95
C LYS A 567 -15.08 38.87 10.07
N VAL A 568 -13.86 39.22 10.46
CA VAL A 568 -13.58 40.20 11.54
C VAL A 568 -12.53 41.20 11.09
N PRO A 569 -12.87 42.20 10.25
CA PRO A 569 -11.89 43.13 9.69
C PRO A 569 -11.12 43.96 10.72
N SER A 570 -11.67 44.11 11.94
CA SER A 570 -11.05 44.86 13.03
C SER A 570 -10.25 43.99 14.00
N ILE A 571 -9.93 42.75 13.62
CA ILE A 571 -9.23 41.81 14.51
C ILE A 571 -7.84 42.30 14.85
N THR A 572 -7.46 42.21 16.11
CA THR A 572 -6.12 42.58 16.57
C THR A 572 -5.16 41.39 16.48
N ARG A 573 -3.86 41.68 16.39
CA ARG A 573 -2.82 40.65 16.36
C ARG A 573 -2.87 39.67 17.53
N ARG A 574 -3.31 40.12 18.72
CA ARG A 574 -3.50 39.26 19.90
C ARG A 574 -4.74 38.37 19.79
N GLU A 575 -5.81 38.87 19.20
CA GLU A 575 -7.02 38.09 18.95
C GLU A 575 -6.80 37.05 17.85
N GLU A 576 -6.03 37.36 16.81
CA GLU A 576 -5.58 36.37 15.84
C GLU A 576 -4.79 35.23 16.52
N LEU A 577 -3.84 35.60 17.37
CA LEU A 577 -3.01 34.62 18.08
C LEU A 577 -3.86 33.76 19.02
N LEU A 578 -4.83 34.36 19.72
CA LEU A 578 -5.81 33.63 20.51
C LEU A 578 -6.60 32.64 19.66
N SER A 579 -7.11 33.06 18.50
CA SER A 579 -7.88 32.22 17.57
C SER A 579 -7.03 31.04 17.06
N MET A 580 -5.77 31.27 16.72
CA MET A 580 -4.86 30.21 16.31
C MET A 580 -4.63 29.17 17.41
N LEU A 581 -4.51 29.61 18.68
CA LEU A 581 -4.34 28.72 19.83
C LEU A 581 -5.64 27.94 20.15
N ILE A 582 -6.80 28.51 19.91
CA ILE A 582 -8.10 27.82 20.03
C ILE A 582 -8.23 26.75 18.94
N VAL A 583 -7.83 27.03 17.69
CA VAL A 583 -7.74 26.02 16.61
C VAL A 583 -6.91 24.81 17.03
N LEU A 584 -5.82 25.06 17.75
CA LEU A 584 -4.93 24.02 18.28
C LEU A 584 -5.47 23.36 19.57
N LYS A 585 -6.72 23.65 19.94
CA LYS A 585 -7.43 23.07 21.10
C LYS A 585 -6.74 23.31 22.45
N GLN A 586 -6.01 24.42 22.58
CA GLN A 586 -5.35 24.78 23.83
C GLN A 586 -6.37 25.30 24.86
N ASP A 587 -6.25 24.87 26.10
CA ASP A 587 -7.10 25.34 27.18
C ASP A 587 -6.68 26.75 27.69
N ASN A 588 -7.50 27.36 28.54
CA ASN A 588 -7.25 28.71 29.01
C ASN A 588 -5.95 28.83 29.86
N LYS A 589 -5.53 27.76 30.49
CA LYS A 589 -4.31 27.73 31.31
C LYS A 589 -3.09 27.63 30.40
N GLU A 590 -3.16 26.76 29.41
CA GLU A 590 -2.12 26.59 28.37
C GLU A 590 -1.95 27.87 27.54
N ILE A 591 -3.06 28.52 27.14
CA ILE A 591 -3.04 29.81 26.45
C ILE A 591 -2.39 30.90 27.33
N ALA A 592 -2.68 30.92 28.62
CA ALA A 592 -2.07 31.86 29.55
C ALA A 592 -0.56 31.69 29.65
N GLU A 593 -0.10 30.45 29.73
CA GLU A 593 1.34 30.10 29.75
C GLU A 593 2.03 30.48 28.44
N LEU A 594 1.43 30.14 27.31
CA LEU A 594 1.97 30.43 25.98
C LEU A 594 2.04 31.93 25.67
N LEU A 595 1.05 32.69 26.09
CA LEU A 595 1.00 34.13 25.90
C LEU A 595 1.72 34.92 27.00
N ALA A 596 2.24 34.26 28.03
CA ALA A 596 2.88 34.85 29.21
C ALA A 596 1.98 35.91 29.89
N ILE A 597 0.69 35.59 30.06
CA ILE A 597 -0.30 36.44 30.74
C ILE A 597 -1.04 35.65 31.82
N ALA A 598 -1.67 36.37 32.74
CA ALA A 598 -2.47 35.72 33.79
C ALA A 598 -3.69 35.00 33.17
N PRO A 599 -4.15 33.83 33.66
CA PRO A 599 -5.34 33.14 33.19
C PRO A 599 -6.61 34.01 33.13
N ARG A 600 -6.76 34.90 34.07
CA ARG A 600 -7.87 35.90 34.10
C ARG A 600 -7.80 36.86 32.91
N SER A 601 -6.60 37.17 32.38
CA SER A 601 -6.38 38.02 31.22
C SER A 601 -6.81 37.29 29.93
N VAL A 602 -6.66 35.95 29.86
CA VAL A 602 -7.17 35.14 28.73
C VAL A 602 -8.69 35.20 28.68
N LEU A 603 -9.37 35.05 29.83
CA LEU A 603 -10.82 35.16 29.90
C LEU A 603 -11.31 36.56 29.46
N MET A 604 -10.60 37.61 29.86
CA MET A 604 -10.89 38.99 29.42
C MET A 604 -10.66 39.16 27.90
N LEU A 605 -9.63 38.55 27.35
CA LEU A 605 -9.34 38.61 25.92
C LEU A 605 -10.42 37.87 25.11
N ARG A 606 -10.84 36.70 25.56
CA ARG A 606 -11.97 35.93 24.98
C ARG A 606 -13.27 36.72 25.07
N HIS A 607 -13.56 37.32 26.19
CA HIS A 607 -14.77 38.13 26.39
C HIS A 607 -14.79 39.36 25.44
N ARG A 608 -13.67 40.07 25.31
CA ARG A 608 -13.54 41.19 24.35
C ARG A 608 -13.71 40.74 22.91
N PHE A 609 -13.11 39.61 22.57
CA PHE A 609 -13.23 39.08 21.21
C PHE A 609 -14.66 38.63 20.89
N ARG A 610 -15.34 37.96 21.81
CA ARG A 610 -16.78 37.63 21.68
C ARG A 610 -17.65 38.87 21.52
N ALA A 611 -17.47 39.90 22.32
CA ALA A 611 -18.17 41.16 22.20
C ALA A 611 -17.93 41.85 20.83
N LYS A 612 -16.71 41.76 20.31
CA LYS A 612 -16.35 42.34 19.02
C LYS A 612 -17.03 41.65 17.82
N ILE A 613 -17.25 40.35 17.90
CA ILE A 613 -17.93 39.55 16.85
C ILE A 613 -19.46 39.49 17.08
N GLY A 614 -19.99 40.20 18.09
CA GLY A 614 -21.43 40.29 18.35
C GLY A 614 -22.07 39.01 18.88
N MET A 615 -21.28 38.11 19.50
CA MET A 615 -21.79 36.84 20.04
C MET A 615 -22.55 37.03 21.33
N THR A 616 -23.73 36.42 21.40
CA THR A 616 -24.54 36.31 22.63
C THR A 616 -23.98 35.22 23.58
N THR A 617 -24.50 35.14 24.79
CA THR A 617 -24.01 34.21 25.83
C THR A 617 -24.19 32.72 25.51
N GLU A 618 -25.00 32.39 24.51
CA GLU A 618 -25.35 31.00 24.17
C GLU A 618 -24.40 30.33 23.16
N ASN A 619 -23.61 31.09 22.38
CA ASN A 619 -22.72 30.54 21.36
C ASN A 619 -21.28 30.46 21.87
N SER A 620 -20.59 29.37 21.57
CA SER A 620 -19.19 29.14 21.93
C SER A 620 -18.23 29.82 20.93
N LEU A 621 -17.16 30.43 21.46
CA LEU A 621 -16.10 30.99 20.59
C LEU A 621 -15.38 29.90 19.82
N GLU A 622 -15.29 28.72 20.38
CA GLU A 622 -14.75 27.51 19.79
C GLU A 622 -15.57 27.09 18.57
N ASP A 623 -16.88 27.15 18.63
CA ASP A 623 -17.77 26.79 17.51
C ASP A 623 -17.61 27.77 16.36
N PHE A 624 -17.54 29.07 16.63
CA PHE A 624 -17.27 30.10 15.61
C PHE A 624 -15.92 29.86 14.90
N ILE A 625 -14.90 29.52 15.65
CA ILE A 625 -13.56 29.25 15.12
C ILE A 625 -13.52 27.93 14.35
N SER A 626 -14.26 26.91 14.79
CA SER A 626 -14.41 25.64 14.09
C SER A 626 -15.17 25.80 12.77
N GLU A 627 -16.21 26.61 12.74
CA GLU A 627 -16.96 26.92 11.52
C GLU A 627 -16.08 27.59 10.44
N LEU A 628 -15.11 28.41 10.85
CA LEU A 628 -14.14 29.01 9.93
C LEU A 628 -13.15 28.00 9.34
N LEU A 629 -12.95 26.87 10.01
CA LEU A 629 -12.12 25.76 9.51
C LEU A 629 -12.90 24.85 8.55
N GLU A 630 -14.21 24.63 8.80
CA GLU A 630 -15.04 23.64 8.11
C GLU A 630 -15.93 24.23 7.00
N SER A 631 -15.77 25.49 6.61
CA SER A 631 -16.61 26.15 5.61
C SER A 631 -16.58 25.44 4.24
N PRO A 632 -17.75 25.20 3.59
CA PRO A 632 -17.95 24.18 2.55
C PRO A 632 -17.40 24.48 1.16
N ASP A 633 -16.48 25.41 0.99
CA ASP A 633 -15.88 25.73 -0.32
C ASP A 633 -14.77 24.76 -0.78
N ASP A 634 -14.46 23.70 -0.04
CA ASP A 634 -13.49 22.68 -0.43
C ASP A 634 -14.10 21.46 -1.16
N LYS A 635 -15.36 21.61 -1.65
CA LYS A 635 -16.02 20.61 -2.51
C LYS A 635 -16.26 21.17 -3.92
N MET A 636 -15.19 21.52 -4.61
CA MET A 636 -15.16 21.58 -6.06
C MET A 636 -13.87 20.99 -6.61
#